data_097c7741c9052543f62e6af7f3649852
#
_entry.id   097c7741c9052543f62e6af7f3649852
#
_cell.length_a   1.000
_cell.length_b   1.000
_cell.length_c   1.000
_cell.angle_alpha   90.00
_cell.angle_beta   90.00
_cell.angle_gamma   90.00
#
_symmetry.space_group_name_H-M   'P 1'
#
loop_
_entity.id
_entity.type
_entity.pdbx_description
1 polymer ?
#
loop_
_entity_poly.entity_id
_entity_poly.type
_entity_poly.pdbx_seq_one_letter_code
_entity_poly.pdbx_strand_id
1 'polypeptide(L)'
;FFQAEDGIRDLVRSRGLGDVYKRQEIREAFLNFYAERGHKRMASASLIPEDPTVLLTIAGMLPFKPVFLGQQERPAPRATSSQKCIRTNDIENVGRTARHHTFFEMLGNFSFGDYFKQQAIEWAWELSTGVYGIDPKNLVVSVFRDDDEAEQIWRDVVGVNPKRIIRMDEADNFWASGPTGPCGPCSEIYYDFKPELGDEGIDLEDDDRFIEFYNLVFMQYNRDAEGTLTPLANRNIDTGMGLERMAQILQKVPNNYETDLIFPLIQAAADLAGVDYHQLNDKGKTSLKVIGDHSRAVTQLICDGVTASNLGRGYILRRLLRRVVRHGRLLGIDKPFLVTMGEAAIALLKGAHPSVIERQEVILAELQREEARFLETLERGEKLLEEVLATKPKQISGARAFELYDTYGFPLELTQEIAEEQGLAVDLDGFEAAMEEQRQRAKAAAVSIDLTLQDAIDQVVADQAATCFEGYEALDHASCVQALVVNGEPSTTAKAGDAVQVVLDTTQNSGEGGGQVGDRGVLAGSDLIVRIESVSRSRDVFVHAGRVERGELALGDTVKAQVDRACRRRAQANHTATHLLQAALKQVVDPGIGQAGSLVDFDRLRFDFHCPTAVTADQSQQVETLINGWINEAHALQVQEMAIDQAKAAGAVAMFGEKYADVVRVVDVPGVSMELCGGTHVANTAEIGLFKIVAESGVAAGIRRIEAVAGPAVLAYLNERDAVVKQLGDRFKAQPAEIVDRVAALQEELKATGKALAAAQAELAVAKASALAAKAEAVGDFQLLVERLDGVETTDAVPDIVVDLLEGC
;
A
#
# COMPACT_ATOMS: atom_id res chain seq x y z
N PHE A 1 -17.90 -25.63 41.53
CA PHE A 1 -17.72 -26.20 40.18
C PHE A 1 -19.06 -26.68 39.54
N PHE A 2 -20.19 -26.51 40.20
CA PHE A 2 -21.51 -26.98 39.70
C PHE A 2 -22.46 -25.85 39.26
N GLN A 3 -22.03 -24.60 39.18
CA GLN A 3 -22.90 -23.46 38.78
C GLN A 3 -22.77 -22.97 37.34
N ALA A 4 -21.81 -23.48 36.55
CA ALA A 4 -21.59 -23.03 35.15
C ALA A 4 -22.41 -23.83 34.11
N GLU A 5 -22.73 -25.10 34.37
CA GLU A 5 -23.50 -25.92 33.43
C GLU A 5 -24.99 -25.58 33.37
N ASP A 6 -25.56 -25.14 34.49
CA ASP A 6 -27.00 -24.75 34.55
C ASP A 6 -27.25 -23.38 33.87
N GLY A 7 -26.29 -22.47 33.88
CA GLY A 7 -26.45 -21.12 33.31
C GLY A 7 -26.61 -21.09 31.79
N ILE A 8 -25.92 -21.99 31.04
CA ILE A 8 -26.03 -22.04 29.57
C ILE A 8 -27.25 -22.78 29.09
N ARG A 9 -27.64 -23.87 29.80
CA ARG A 9 -28.91 -24.56 29.54
C ARG A 9 -30.12 -23.69 29.86
N ASP A 10 -30.04 -22.82 30.86
CA ASP A 10 -31.09 -21.87 31.22
C ASP A 10 -31.21 -20.70 30.25
N LEU A 11 -30.09 -20.23 29.63
CA LEU A 11 -30.12 -19.20 28.57
C LEU A 11 -30.88 -19.69 27.32
N VAL A 12 -30.75 -20.96 26.98
CA VAL A 12 -31.49 -21.57 25.85
C VAL A 12 -32.95 -21.91 26.22
N ARG A 13 -33.24 -22.24 27.51
CA ARG A 13 -34.59 -22.57 28.01
C ARG A 13 -35.43 -21.35 28.42
N SER A 14 -34.82 -20.21 28.73
CA SER A 14 -35.55 -19.01 29.16
C SER A 14 -36.02 -18.12 28.02
N ARG A 15 -35.68 -18.41 26.77
CA ARG A 15 -36.15 -17.66 25.60
C ARG A 15 -37.60 -18.07 25.28
N GLY A 16 -38.51 -17.16 25.52
CA GLY A 16 -39.88 -17.27 25.02
C GLY A 16 -39.88 -17.29 23.47
N LEU A 17 -40.89 -17.94 22.90
CA LEU A 17 -41.19 -17.90 21.47
C LEU A 17 -41.19 -16.42 20.96
N GLY A 18 -40.07 -15.94 20.39
CA GLY A 18 -39.99 -14.59 19.81
C GLY A 18 -38.67 -13.84 20.00
N ASP A 19 -37.73 -14.30 20.82
CA ASP A 19 -36.42 -13.66 20.97
C ASP A 19 -35.47 -14.01 19.81
N VAL A 20 -35.01 -12.96 19.10
CA VAL A 20 -34.10 -13.07 17.95
C VAL A 20 -32.64 -13.03 18.44
N TYR A 21 -31.82 -13.96 17.96
CA TYR A 21 -30.38 -13.97 18.25
C TYR A 21 -29.69 -12.69 17.77
N LYS A 22 -28.95 -12.02 18.68
CA LYS A 22 -28.09 -10.89 18.33
C LYS A 22 -26.70 -11.37 17.96
N ARG A 23 -25.99 -10.58 17.17
CA ARG A 23 -24.62 -10.88 16.71
C ARG A 23 -23.67 -11.37 17.80
N GLN A 24 -23.70 -10.77 18.99
CA GLN A 24 -22.84 -11.18 20.10
C GLN A 24 -23.20 -12.56 20.67
N GLU A 25 -24.47 -12.87 20.73
CA GLU A 25 -24.95 -14.17 21.20
C GLU A 25 -24.57 -15.30 20.23
N ILE A 26 -24.64 -15.04 18.92
CA ILE A 26 -24.21 -15.99 17.88
C ILE A 26 -22.72 -16.30 18.04
N ARG A 27 -21.90 -15.24 18.18
CA ARG A 27 -20.46 -15.36 18.36
C ARG A 27 -20.09 -16.14 19.63
N GLU A 28 -20.68 -15.78 20.76
CA GLU A 28 -20.42 -16.46 22.03
C GLU A 28 -20.93 -17.89 22.07
N ALA A 29 -22.08 -18.19 21.46
CA ALA A 29 -22.60 -19.54 21.35
C ALA A 29 -21.61 -20.46 20.59
N PHE A 30 -21.05 -19.99 19.46
CA PHE A 30 -20.02 -20.72 18.71
C PHE A 30 -18.77 -20.97 19.56
N LEU A 31 -18.20 -19.91 20.11
CA LEU A 31 -16.95 -19.99 20.85
C LEU A 31 -17.05 -20.85 22.12
N ASN A 32 -18.18 -20.76 22.82
CA ASN A 32 -18.44 -21.56 24.02
C ASN A 32 -18.65 -23.03 23.68
N PHE A 33 -19.43 -23.32 22.62
CA PHE A 33 -19.67 -24.70 22.16
C PHE A 33 -18.36 -25.44 21.88
N TYR A 34 -17.39 -24.80 21.20
CA TYR A 34 -16.11 -25.41 20.93
C TYR A 34 -15.17 -25.39 22.13
N ALA A 35 -15.23 -24.37 22.98
CA ALA A 35 -14.45 -24.32 24.23
C ALA A 35 -14.81 -25.47 25.18
N GLU A 36 -16.11 -25.80 25.31
CA GLU A 36 -16.59 -26.96 26.08
C GLU A 36 -16.07 -28.29 25.54
N ARG A 37 -15.73 -28.35 24.25
CA ARG A 37 -15.11 -29.50 23.58
C ARG A 37 -13.59 -29.46 23.55
N GLY A 38 -12.96 -28.62 24.42
CA GLY A 38 -11.52 -28.54 24.62
C GLY A 38 -10.76 -27.67 23.61
N HIS A 39 -11.44 -26.83 22.84
CA HIS A 39 -10.78 -25.87 21.97
C HIS A 39 -10.32 -24.65 22.76
N LYS A 40 -9.09 -24.23 22.55
CA LYS A 40 -8.54 -22.98 23.12
C LYS A 40 -9.14 -21.80 22.37
N ARG A 41 -9.79 -20.86 23.09
CA ARG A 41 -10.26 -19.61 22.49
C ARG A 41 -9.05 -18.72 22.14
N MET A 42 -8.96 -18.33 20.89
CA MET A 42 -7.91 -17.46 20.38
C MET A 42 -8.52 -16.08 20.03
N ALA A 43 -7.75 -15.04 20.28
CA ALA A 43 -8.10 -13.69 19.85
C ALA A 43 -8.08 -13.59 18.31
N SER A 44 -8.87 -12.67 17.76
CA SER A 44 -8.79 -12.32 16.34
C SER A 44 -7.41 -11.73 16.01
N ALA A 45 -6.73 -12.29 15.01
CA ALA A 45 -5.48 -11.73 14.51
C ALA A 45 -5.73 -10.43 13.72
N SER A 46 -4.65 -9.71 13.42
CA SER A 46 -4.68 -8.51 12.60
C SER A 46 -5.17 -8.80 11.18
N LEU A 47 -5.80 -7.81 10.55
CA LEU A 47 -6.09 -7.82 9.10
C LEU A 47 -4.83 -7.74 8.25
N ILE A 48 -3.68 -7.37 8.85
CA ILE A 48 -2.37 -7.41 8.21
C ILE A 48 -1.73 -8.76 8.55
N PRO A 49 -1.71 -9.74 7.62
CA PRO A 49 -1.17 -11.05 7.89
C PRO A 49 0.37 -11.05 7.92
N GLU A 50 0.94 -12.00 8.64
CA GLU A 50 2.38 -12.28 8.62
C GLU A 50 2.80 -13.01 7.33
N ASP A 51 1.83 -13.65 6.63
CA ASP A 51 2.06 -14.33 5.36
C ASP A 51 2.30 -13.32 4.22
N PRO A 52 3.50 -13.29 3.60
CA PRO A 52 3.82 -12.33 2.54
C PRO A 52 3.08 -12.62 1.23
N THR A 53 2.47 -13.80 1.08
CA THR A 53 1.78 -14.20 -0.16
C THR A 53 0.41 -13.55 -0.30
N VAL A 54 -0.14 -12.98 0.77
CA VAL A 54 -1.46 -12.33 0.78
C VAL A 54 -1.38 -10.94 1.39
N LEU A 55 -2.14 -10.00 0.82
CA LEU A 55 -2.15 -8.60 1.28
C LEU A 55 -2.92 -8.42 2.59
N LEU A 56 -4.02 -9.16 2.77
CA LEU A 56 -4.94 -9.02 3.90
C LEU A 56 -5.36 -10.39 4.41
N THR A 57 -5.81 -10.46 5.65
CA THR A 57 -6.35 -11.68 6.26
C THR A 57 -7.72 -11.98 5.66
N ILE A 58 -7.78 -13.02 4.80
CA ILE A 58 -8.95 -13.40 4.01
C ILE A 58 -9.73 -14.59 4.58
N ALA A 59 -9.15 -15.31 5.55
CA ALA A 59 -9.74 -16.52 6.13
C ALA A 59 -9.27 -16.73 7.57
N GLY A 60 -10.06 -17.46 8.36
CA GLY A 60 -9.80 -17.75 9.77
C GLY A 60 -8.55 -18.59 10.03
N MET A 61 -8.15 -19.41 9.06
CA MET A 61 -6.98 -20.29 9.17
C MET A 61 -5.65 -19.58 8.93
N LEU A 62 -5.64 -18.40 8.31
CA LEU A 62 -4.42 -17.75 7.85
C LEU A 62 -3.38 -17.54 8.97
N PRO A 63 -3.76 -17.14 10.20
CA PRO A 63 -2.82 -17.04 11.32
C PRO A 63 -2.22 -18.40 11.74
N PHE A 64 -2.84 -19.52 11.37
CA PHE A 64 -2.41 -20.87 11.70
C PHE A 64 -1.73 -21.60 10.54
N LYS A 65 -1.56 -20.96 9.38
CA LYS A 65 -0.93 -21.56 8.19
C LYS A 65 0.45 -22.17 8.49
N PRO A 66 1.36 -21.50 9.24
CA PRO A 66 2.64 -22.11 9.62
C PRO A 66 2.49 -23.36 10.50
N VAL A 67 1.46 -23.41 11.36
CA VAL A 67 1.16 -24.59 12.19
C VAL A 67 0.69 -25.76 11.35
N PHE A 68 -0.21 -25.53 10.38
CA PHE A 68 -0.68 -26.57 9.46
C PHE A 68 0.45 -27.15 8.59
N LEU A 69 1.43 -26.33 8.24
CA LEU A 69 2.63 -26.74 7.50
C LEU A 69 3.72 -27.38 8.40
N GLY A 70 3.52 -27.42 9.72
CA GLY A 70 4.54 -27.93 10.66
C GLY A 70 5.75 -27.01 10.83
N GLN A 71 5.67 -25.77 10.44
CA GLN A 71 6.73 -24.76 10.53
C GLN A 71 6.74 -24.05 11.88
N GLN A 72 5.63 -24.12 12.62
CA GLN A 72 5.46 -23.51 13.93
C GLN A 72 4.78 -24.49 14.89
N GLU A 73 5.13 -24.40 16.18
CA GLU A 73 4.49 -25.20 17.22
C GLU A 73 3.02 -24.80 17.38
N ARG A 74 2.14 -25.79 17.52
CA ARG A 74 0.69 -25.55 17.70
C ARG A 74 0.38 -24.89 19.04
N PRO A 75 -0.48 -23.86 19.08
CA PRO A 75 -0.83 -23.16 20.33
C PRO A 75 -1.64 -24.03 21.30
N ALA A 76 -2.30 -25.05 20.78
CA ALA A 76 -3.04 -26.10 21.48
C ALA A 76 -3.38 -27.21 20.47
N PRO A 77 -3.83 -28.43 20.89
CA PRO A 77 -4.33 -29.44 19.97
C PRO A 77 -5.56 -28.97 19.15
N ARG A 78 -6.39 -28.12 19.74
CA ARG A 78 -7.63 -27.55 19.16
C ARG A 78 -7.70 -26.06 19.45
N ALA A 79 -8.21 -25.28 18.53
CA ALA A 79 -8.46 -23.84 18.72
C ALA A 79 -9.82 -23.44 18.17
N THR A 80 -10.37 -22.33 18.67
CA THR A 80 -11.55 -21.66 18.11
C THR A 80 -11.38 -20.15 18.18
N SER A 81 -11.87 -19.44 17.16
CA SER A 81 -11.77 -17.98 17.07
C SER A 81 -12.94 -17.37 16.29
N SER A 82 -13.19 -16.09 16.53
CA SER A 82 -13.95 -15.21 15.63
C SER A 82 -12.94 -14.30 14.94
N GLN A 83 -12.52 -14.67 13.72
CA GLN A 83 -11.50 -13.96 12.98
C GLN A 83 -12.12 -12.89 12.09
N LYS A 84 -11.65 -11.64 12.23
CA LYS A 84 -11.97 -10.58 11.28
C LYS A 84 -11.24 -10.82 9.96
N CYS A 85 -11.99 -10.72 8.86
CA CYS A 85 -11.52 -10.99 7.50
C CYS A 85 -11.88 -9.84 6.57
N ILE A 86 -11.04 -9.64 5.55
CA ILE A 86 -11.29 -8.70 4.44
C ILE A 86 -11.13 -9.43 3.11
N ARG A 87 -12.16 -9.38 2.26
CA ARG A 87 -12.13 -9.84 0.87
C ARG A 87 -12.55 -8.70 -0.06
N THR A 88 -11.78 -8.47 -1.11
CA THR A 88 -12.02 -7.37 -2.07
C THR A 88 -12.15 -7.85 -3.52
N ASN A 89 -12.10 -9.17 -3.75
CA ASN A 89 -12.25 -9.74 -5.08
C ASN A 89 -13.62 -9.40 -5.69
N ASP A 90 -14.66 -9.39 -4.85
CA ASP A 90 -16.05 -9.17 -5.24
C ASP A 90 -16.59 -7.81 -4.78
N ILE A 91 -15.73 -6.80 -4.67
CA ILE A 91 -16.10 -5.47 -4.16
C ILE A 91 -17.26 -4.84 -4.98
N GLU A 92 -17.35 -5.14 -6.27
CA GLU A 92 -18.41 -4.65 -7.17
C GLU A 92 -19.77 -5.27 -6.85
N ASN A 93 -19.78 -6.47 -6.26
CA ASN A 93 -21.01 -7.17 -5.86
C ASN A 93 -21.55 -6.70 -4.51
N VAL A 94 -20.75 -5.92 -3.74
CA VAL A 94 -21.17 -5.37 -2.44
C VAL A 94 -22.37 -4.44 -2.63
N GLY A 95 -23.42 -4.69 -1.89
CA GLY A 95 -24.69 -3.98 -1.95
C GLY A 95 -25.66 -4.43 -3.07
N ARG A 96 -25.15 -5.12 -4.12
CA ARG A 96 -25.94 -5.64 -5.24
C ARG A 96 -26.48 -7.04 -4.98
N THR A 97 -25.70 -7.89 -4.34
CA THR A 97 -26.10 -9.24 -3.92
C THR A 97 -26.51 -9.26 -2.45
N ALA A 98 -27.14 -10.33 -2.01
CA ALA A 98 -27.58 -10.49 -0.63
C ALA A 98 -26.45 -10.82 0.37
N ARG A 99 -25.29 -11.30 -0.11
CA ARG A 99 -24.29 -12.01 0.70
C ARG A 99 -22.84 -11.55 0.60
N HIS A 100 -22.48 -10.70 -0.39
CA HIS A 100 -21.09 -10.26 -0.55
C HIS A 100 -20.80 -9.07 0.35
N HIS A 101 -19.71 -9.18 1.11
CA HIS A 101 -19.19 -8.15 2.02
C HIS A 101 -17.71 -7.95 1.82
N THR A 102 -17.23 -6.74 2.12
CA THR A 102 -15.80 -6.47 2.19
C THR A 102 -15.23 -6.95 3.52
N PHE A 103 -15.83 -6.52 4.62
CA PHE A 103 -15.46 -6.95 5.97
C PHE A 103 -16.49 -7.93 6.51
N PHE A 104 -16.02 -9.05 7.06
CA PHE A 104 -16.87 -10.03 7.74
C PHE A 104 -16.10 -10.75 8.85
N GLU A 105 -16.83 -11.39 9.75
CA GLU A 105 -16.26 -12.23 10.79
C GLU A 105 -16.44 -13.71 10.43
N MET A 106 -15.33 -14.45 10.46
CA MET A 106 -15.33 -15.91 10.26
C MET A 106 -15.17 -16.60 11.59
N LEU A 107 -16.21 -17.31 12.01
CA LEU A 107 -16.18 -18.18 13.17
C LEU A 107 -15.55 -19.51 12.78
N GLY A 108 -14.43 -19.87 13.41
CA GLY A 108 -13.64 -21.04 13.06
C GLY A 108 -13.36 -21.95 14.24
N ASN A 109 -13.35 -23.25 13.98
CA ASN A 109 -12.78 -24.27 14.85
C ASN A 109 -11.71 -25.05 14.09
N PHE A 110 -10.59 -25.29 14.76
CA PHE A 110 -9.38 -25.84 14.19
C PHE A 110 -8.93 -27.07 14.95
N SER A 111 -8.44 -28.08 14.22
CA SER A 111 -7.76 -29.25 14.77
C SER A 111 -6.36 -29.36 14.17
N PHE A 112 -5.38 -29.42 15.02
CA PHE A 112 -3.96 -29.56 14.65
C PHE A 112 -3.51 -31.01 14.89
N GLY A 113 -4.00 -31.95 14.05
CA GLY A 113 -3.71 -33.37 14.15
C GLY A 113 -4.33 -34.08 15.36
N ASP A 114 -5.49 -33.61 15.83
CA ASP A 114 -6.15 -34.18 17.00
C ASP A 114 -7.46 -34.91 16.65
N TYR A 115 -8.40 -34.26 15.95
CA TYR A 115 -9.59 -34.86 15.38
C TYR A 115 -9.68 -34.58 13.88
N PHE A 116 -10.56 -35.31 13.18
CA PHE A 116 -10.71 -35.17 11.73
C PHE A 116 -12.21 -35.18 11.34
N LYS A 117 -12.55 -35.62 10.12
CA LYS A 117 -13.86 -35.48 9.46
C LYS A 117 -15.04 -35.80 10.36
N GLN A 118 -15.05 -36.98 11.03
CA GLN A 118 -16.22 -37.41 11.76
C GLN A 118 -16.63 -36.43 12.86
N GLN A 119 -15.70 -36.07 13.77
CA GLN A 119 -16.02 -35.13 14.84
C GLN A 119 -16.34 -33.73 14.28
N ALA A 120 -15.64 -33.29 13.23
CA ALA A 120 -15.94 -31.99 12.62
C ALA A 120 -17.37 -31.93 12.09
N ILE A 121 -17.82 -32.95 11.39
CA ILE A 121 -19.16 -33.08 10.82
C ILE A 121 -20.22 -33.17 11.92
N GLU A 122 -20.03 -34.09 12.89
CA GLU A 122 -20.97 -34.28 13.99
C GLU A 122 -21.17 -32.98 14.79
N TRP A 123 -20.07 -32.28 15.14
CA TRP A 123 -20.16 -31.04 15.92
C TRP A 123 -20.74 -29.88 15.13
N ALA A 124 -20.42 -29.77 13.83
CA ALA A 124 -21.01 -28.72 13.00
C ALA A 124 -22.53 -28.88 12.87
N TRP A 125 -23.00 -30.13 12.75
CA TRP A 125 -24.44 -30.45 12.72
C TRP A 125 -25.10 -30.21 14.07
N GLU A 126 -24.51 -30.68 15.17
CA GLU A 126 -24.99 -30.47 16.52
C GLU A 126 -25.11 -28.98 16.87
N LEU A 127 -24.09 -28.17 16.49
CA LEU A 127 -24.11 -26.73 16.67
C LEU A 127 -25.27 -26.10 15.89
N SER A 128 -25.40 -26.47 14.61
CA SER A 128 -26.44 -25.89 13.73
C SER A 128 -27.84 -26.23 14.18
N THR A 129 -28.11 -27.51 14.49
CA THR A 129 -29.47 -28.00 14.80
C THR A 129 -29.79 -27.92 16.27
N GLY A 130 -28.84 -28.22 17.16
CA GLY A 130 -29.03 -28.26 18.61
C GLY A 130 -28.87 -26.91 19.28
N VAL A 131 -27.81 -26.19 19.03
CA VAL A 131 -27.51 -24.89 19.68
C VAL A 131 -28.25 -23.74 19.00
N TYR A 132 -28.11 -23.61 17.69
CA TYR A 132 -28.81 -22.56 16.93
C TYR A 132 -30.27 -22.92 16.61
N GLY A 133 -30.67 -24.17 16.77
CA GLY A 133 -32.04 -24.60 16.61
C GLY A 133 -32.59 -24.54 15.18
N ILE A 134 -31.72 -24.69 14.20
CA ILE A 134 -32.12 -24.74 12.79
C ILE A 134 -32.79 -26.08 12.52
N ASP A 135 -33.99 -26.06 11.93
CA ASP A 135 -34.70 -27.27 11.56
C ASP A 135 -33.90 -28.05 10.49
N PRO A 136 -33.57 -29.33 10.72
CA PRO A 136 -32.84 -30.17 9.76
C PRO A 136 -33.40 -30.17 8.32
N LYS A 137 -34.71 -29.95 8.19
CA LYS A 137 -35.37 -29.88 6.86
C LYS A 137 -34.95 -28.65 6.05
N ASN A 138 -34.38 -27.62 6.70
CA ASN A 138 -33.90 -26.40 6.08
C ASN A 138 -32.41 -26.52 5.77
N LEU A 139 -31.77 -27.67 6.01
CA LEU A 139 -30.33 -27.85 5.78
C LEU A 139 -30.04 -28.77 4.59
N VAL A 140 -29.10 -28.40 3.77
CA VAL A 140 -28.51 -29.20 2.69
C VAL A 140 -27.01 -29.19 2.90
N VAL A 141 -26.34 -30.29 2.58
CA VAL A 141 -24.89 -30.39 2.70
C VAL A 141 -24.25 -30.70 1.35
N SER A 142 -23.10 -30.14 1.09
CA SER A 142 -22.27 -30.51 -0.04
C SER A 142 -21.09 -31.35 0.40
N VAL A 143 -20.56 -32.17 -0.49
CA VAL A 143 -19.34 -32.94 -0.31
C VAL A 143 -18.53 -32.93 -1.62
N PHE A 144 -17.21 -32.97 -1.52
CA PHE A 144 -16.37 -33.13 -2.69
C PHE A 144 -16.70 -34.45 -3.40
N ARG A 145 -16.76 -34.43 -4.74
CA ARG A 145 -17.23 -35.56 -5.58
C ARG A 145 -16.53 -36.90 -5.30
N ASP A 146 -15.26 -36.87 -4.88
CA ASP A 146 -14.43 -38.04 -4.62
C ASP A 146 -14.29 -38.30 -3.09
N ASP A 147 -15.02 -37.59 -2.23
CA ASP A 147 -14.97 -37.79 -0.76
C ASP A 147 -16.12 -38.67 -0.24
N ASP A 148 -16.00 -39.96 -0.54
CA ASP A 148 -16.98 -40.95 -0.08
C ASP A 148 -17.05 -41.08 1.45
N GLU A 149 -15.93 -40.79 2.16
CA GLU A 149 -15.90 -40.84 3.63
C GLU A 149 -16.79 -39.75 4.23
N ALA A 150 -16.73 -38.52 3.72
CA ALA A 150 -17.59 -37.43 4.21
C ALA A 150 -19.06 -37.68 3.91
N GLU A 151 -19.41 -38.18 2.70
CA GLU A 151 -20.79 -38.54 2.37
C GLU A 151 -21.32 -39.63 3.30
N GLN A 152 -20.51 -40.69 3.55
CA GLN A 152 -20.91 -41.77 4.45
C GLN A 152 -21.16 -41.27 5.88
N ILE A 153 -20.33 -40.35 6.40
CA ILE A 153 -20.51 -39.76 7.72
C ILE A 153 -21.84 -38.98 7.78
N TRP A 154 -22.11 -38.15 6.78
CA TRP A 154 -23.35 -37.38 6.71
C TRP A 154 -24.61 -38.28 6.68
N ARG A 155 -24.56 -39.34 5.86
CA ARG A 155 -25.65 -40.24 5.65
C ARG A 155 -25.86 -41.19 6.84
N ASP A 156 -24.80 -41.89 7.28
CA ASP A 156 -24.92 -43.06 8.17
C ASP A 156 -24.71 -42.69 9.64
N VAL A 157 -23.94 -41.63 9.95
CA VAL A 157 -23.64 -41.19 11.33
C VAL A 157 -24.57 -40.05 11.73
N VAL A 158 -24.66 -39.00 10.90
CA VAL A 158 -25.50 -37.83 11.18
C VAL A 158 -26.98 -38.10 10.83
N GLY A 159 -27.23 -38.88 9.80
CA GLY A 159 -28.58 -39.23 9.35
C GLY A 159 -29.22 -38.20 8.41
N VAL A 160 -28.42 -37.45 7.66
CA VAL A 160 -28.93 -36.53 6.63
C VAL A 160 -29.60 -37.31 5.52
N ASN A 161 -30.77 -36.84 5.04
CA ASN A 161 -31.43 -37.43 3.89
C ASN A 161 -30.50 -37.46 2.68
N PRO A 162 -30.24 -38.64 2.03
CA PRO A 162 -29.34 -38.73 0.89
C PRO A 162 -29.66 -37.78 -0.26
N LYS A 163 -30.91 -37.36 -0.45
CA LYS A 163 -31.28 -36.34 -1.46
C LYS A 163 -30.81 -34.93 -1.10
N ARG A 164 -30.42 -34.70 0.14
CA ARG A 164 -29.89 -33.44 0.65
C ARG A 164 -28.37 -33.47 0.86
N ILE A 165 -27.69 -34.47 0.30
CA ILE A 165 -26.22 -34.57 0.24
C ILE A 165 -25.82 -34.42 -1.22
N ILE A 166 -25.25 -33.30 -1.59
CA ILE A 166 -24.94 -32.94 -2.98
C ILE A 166 -23.43 -33.07 -3.22
N ARG A 167 -23.03 -33.85 -4.24
CA ARG A 167 -21.64 -33.93 -4.66
C ARG A 167 -21.30 -32.78 -5.60
N MET A 168 -20.26 -32.05 -5.28
CA MET A 168 -19.75 -30.91 -6.07
C MET A 168 -18.31 -31.14 -6.50
N ASP A 169 -17.83 -30.36 -7.45
CA ASP A 169 -16.51 -30.54 -8.05
C ASP A 169 -15.40 -29.78 -7.31
N GLU A 170 -14.23 -29.69 -7.95
CA GLU A 170 -13.06 -29.03 -7.36
C GLU A 170 -13.23 -27.52 -7.20
N ALA A 171 -14.06 -26.89 -8.02
CA ALA A 171 -14.28 -25.44 -7.93
C ALA A 171 -14.96 -25.03 -6.63
N ASP A 172 -15.89 -25.88 -6.13
CA ASP A 172 -16.71 -25.59 -4.96
C ASP A 172 -16.22 -26.29 -3.70
N ASN A 173 -15.94 -27.61 -3.78
CA ASN A 173 -15.64 -28.43 -2.61
C ASN A 173 -14.18 -28.90 -2.48
N PHE A 174 -13.21 -28.16 -3.04
CA PHE A 174 -11.78 -28.36 -2.77
C PHE A 174 -11.09 -27.04 -2.43
N TRP A 175 -10.90 -26.80 -1.15
CA TRP A 175 -10.36 -25.56 -0.66
C TRP A 175 -8.82 -25.52 -0.67
N ALA A 176 -8.23 -24.37 -1.00
CA ALA A 176 -6.79 -24.11 -0.95
C ALA A 176 -6.47 -22.73 -0.38
N SER A 177 -5.40 -22.63 0.43
CA SER A 177 -4.96 -21.38 1.06
C SER A 177 -4.35 -20.34 0.10
N GLY A 178 -4.28 -20.68 -1.17
CA GLY A 178 -3.70 -19.88 -2.24
C GLY A 178 -3.16 -20.76 -3.36
N PRO A 179 -2.37 -20.21 -4.30
CA PRO A 179 -1.73 -21.00 -5.35
C PRO A 179 -0.86 -22.12 -4.79
N THR A 180 -0.23 -21.89 -3.64
CA THR A 180 0.59 -22.85 -2.88
C THR A 180 0.17 -22.87 -1.41
N GLY A 181 0.37 -24.01 -0.75
CA GLY A 181 0.11 -24.14 0.67
C GLY A 181 -0.89 -25.25 1.02
N PRO A 182 -1.37 -25.29 2.28
CA PRO A 182 -2.26 -26.35 2.75
C PRO A 182 -3.61 -26.29 2.02
N CYS A 183 -4.12 -27.48 1.67
CA CYS A 183 -5.38 -27.64 0.93
C CYS A 183 -6.02 -29.00 1.21
N GLY A 184 -7.26 -29.16 0.77
CA GLY A 184 -7.99 -30.43 0.87
C GLY A 184 -9.45 -30.32 0.48
N PRO A 185 -10.15 -31.47 0.36
CA PRO A 185 -11.59 -31.47 0.12
C PRO A 185 -12.33 -30.80 1.28
N CYS A 186 -13.48 -30.23 0.98
CA CYS A 186 -14.35 -29.63 2.00
C CYS A 186 -15.78 -30.10 1.86
N SER A 187 -16.54 -29.89 2.90
CA SER A 187 -17.98 -30.13 2.96
C SER A 187 -18.64 -28.88 3.54
N GLU A 188 -19.71 -28.46 2.93
CA GLU A 188 -20.37 -27.20 3.29
C GLU A 188 -21.81 -27.46 3.76
N ILE A 189 -22.30 -26.61 4.65
CA ILE A 189 -23.69 -26.64 5.12
C ILE A 189 -24.39 -25.41 4.58
N TYR A 190 -25.48 -25.64 3.85
CA TYR A 190 -26.34 -24.65 3.24
C TYR A 190 -27.65 -24.55 3.97
N TYR A 191 -28.21 -23.34 4.03
CA TYR A 191 -29.55 -23.10 4.48
C TYR A 191 -30.49 -22.94 3.28
N ASP A 192 -31.57 -23.73 3.26
CA ASP A 192 -32.65 -23.68 2.28
C ASP A 192 -33.75 -22.73 2.77
N PHE A 193 -33.88 -21.58 2.11
CA PHE A 193 -34.93 -20.60 2.41
C PHE A 193 -36.33 -21.02 1.93
N LYS A 194 -36.44 -22.03 1.04
CA LYS A 194 -37.67 -22.49 0.39
C LYS A 194 -37.80 -24.01 0.47
N PRO A 195 -37.75 -24.61 1.68
CA PRO A 195 -37.76 -26.07 1.84
C PRO A 195 -39.07 -26.71 1.34
N GLU A 196 -40.11 -25.92 1.20
CA GLU A 196 -41.40 -26.36 0.63
C GLU A 196 -41.32 -26.75 -0.85
N LEU A 197 -40.26 -26.34 -1.58
CA LEU A 197 -40.04 -26.75 -2.96
C LEU A 197 -39.58 -28.21 -3.09
N GLY A 198 -39.28 -28.87 -1.93
CA GLY A 198 -38.90 -30.27 -1.88
C GLY A 198 -37.44 -30.53 -2.20
N ASP A 199 -37.09 -31.85 -2.26
CA ASP A 199 -35.71 -32.34 -2.35
C ASP A 199 -35.32 -32.78 -3.77
N GLU A 200 -36.14 -32.57 -4.78
CA GLU A 200 -35.86 -32.97 -6.16
C GLU A 200 -35.18 -31.82 -6.90
N GLY A 201 -34.04 -32.12 -7.55
CA GLY A 201 -33.34 -31.14 -8.38
C GLY A 201 -32.76 -29.97 -7.57
N ILE A 202 -32.14 -30.25 -6.41
CA ILE A 202 -31.44 -29.25 -5.61
C ILE A 202 -30.23 -28.75 -6.42
N ASP A 203 -30.21 -27.46 -6.66
CA ASP A 203 -29.11 -26.74 -7.29
C ASP A 203 -28.59 -25.71 -6.28
N LEU A 204 -27.39 -25.98 -5.74
CA LEU A 204 -26.78 -25.14 -4.70
C LEU A 204 -26.24 -23.81 -5.25
N GLU A 205 -26.20 -23.62 -6.57
CA GLU A 205 -25.87 -22.37 -7.24
C GLU A 205 -27.08 -21.40 -7.28
N ASP A 206 -28.30 -21.87 -6.92
CA ASP A 206 -29.47 -21.00 -6.79
C ASP A 206 -29.39 -20.15 -5.52
N ASP A 207 -28.78 -18.98 -5.63
CA ASP A 207 -28.59 -17.99 -4.56
C ASP A 207 -29.88 -17.44 -3.95
N ASP A 208 -31.02 -17.56 -4.64
CA ASP A 208 -32.33 -17.17 -4.16
C ASP A 208 -32.95 -18.20 -3.21
N ARG A 209 -32.46 -19.41 -3.27
CA ARG A 209 -32.91 -20.51 -2.44
C ARG A 209 -31.90 -20.94 -1.39
N PHE A 210 -30.61 -21.03 -1.73
CA PHE A 210 -29.59 -21.59 -0.87
C PHE A 210 -28.53 -20.56 -0.47
N ILE A 211 -28.11 -20.61 0.78
CA ILE A 211 -26.93 -19.85 1.25
C ILE A 211 -26.00 -20.80 2.00
N GLU A 212 -24.76 -20.95 1.51
CA GLU A 212 -23.69 -21.58 2.28
C GLU A 212 -23.38 -20.70 3.48
N PHE A 213 -23.40 -21.28 4.69
CA PHE A 213 -23.06 -20.54 5.91
C PHE A 213 -21.92 -21.16 6.71
N TYR A 214 -21.58 -22.44 6.48
CA TYR A 214 -20.55 -23.13 7.22
C TYR A 214 -19.75 -24.08 6.32
N ASN A 215 -18.45 -23.83 6.16
CA ASN A 215 -17.53 -24.65 5.39
C ASN A 215 -16.63 -25.46 6.33
N LEU A 216 -16.50 -26.77 6.10
CA LEU A 216 -15.67 -27.72 6.85
C LEU A 216 -14.55 -28.21 5.95
N VAL A 217 -13.35 -27.67 6.12
CA VAL A 217 -12.17 -28.03 5.28
C VAL A 217 -11.36 -29.13 5.94
N PHE A 218 -11.13 -30.19 5.19
CA PHE A 218 -10.37 -31.38 5.60
C PHE A 218 -8.96 -31.27 5.06
N MET A 219 -8.11 -30.47 5.74
CA MET A 219 -6.75 -30.19 5.31
C MET A 219 -5.85 -31.42 5.44
N GLN A 220 -5.47 -31.99 4.33
CA GLN A 220 -4.66 -33.19 4.26
C GLN A 220 -3.52 -33.13 3.25
N TYR A 221 -3.45 -32.09 2.39
CA TYR A 221 -2.43 -31.91 1.38
C TYR A 221 -1.76 -30.55 1.48
N ASN A 222 -0.53 -30.49 0.96
CA ASN A 222 0.18 -29.25 0.63
C ASN A 222 0.35 -29.19 -0.90
N ARG A 223 -0.05 -28.07 -1.52
CA ARG A 223 0.12 -27.80 -2.95
C ARG A 223 1.42 -27.01 -3.15
N ASP A 224 2.30 -27.48 -4.01
CA ASP A 224 3.52 -26.78 -4.41
C ASP A 224 3.29 -25.80 -5.59
N ALA A 225 4.38 -25.13 -6.04
CA ALA A 225 4.30 -24.16 -7.14
C ALA A 225 3.94 -24.79 -8.50
N GLU A 226 4.21 -26.08 -8.67
CA GLU A 226 3.92 -26.90 -9.85
C GLU A 226 2.48 -27.48 -9.81
N GLY A 227 1.74 -27.24 -8.71
CA GLY A 227 0.38 -27.73 -8.50
C GLY A 227 0.32 -29.16 -7.94
N THR A 228 1.46 -29.77 -7.59
CA THR A 228 1.52 -31.14 -7.06
C THR A 228 1.02 -31.18 -5.61
N LEU A 229 0.17 -32.16 -5.32
CA LEU A 229 -0.37 -32.38 -3.97
C LEU A 229 0.47 -33.40 -3.21
N THR A 230 1.08 -32.98 -2.12
CA THR A 230 1.79 -33.85 -1.17
C THR A 230 1.03 -33.97 0.14
N PRO A 231 0.92 -35.15 0.77
CA PRO A 231 0.24 -35.29 2.06
C PRO A 231 0.92 -34.44 3.14
N LEU A 232 0.12 -33.73 3.95
CA LEU A 232 0.60 -33.09 5.18
C LEU A 232 1.04 -34.13 6.22
N ALA A 233 1.96 -33.75 7.11
CA ALA A 233 2.43 -34.60 8.21
C ALA A 233 1.27 -35.02 9.15
N ASN A 234 0.30 -34.15 9.34
CA ASN A 234 -0.92 -34.40 10.11
C ASN A 234 -2.15 -34.08 9.26
N ARG A 235 -3.24 -34.81 9.53
CA ARG A 235 -4.57 -34.42 9.02
C ARG A 235 -5.16 -33.39 9.96
N ASN A 236 -5.57 -32.27 9.40
CA ASN A 236 -6.02 -31.10 10.18
C ASN A 236 -7.46 -30.73 9.78
N ILE A 237 -8.13 -30.00 10.66
CA ILE A 237 -9.44 -29.39 10.40
C ILE A 237 -9.28 -27.88 10.43
N ASP A 238 -9.80 -27.24 9.40
CA ASP A 238 -10.09 -25.81 9.34
C ASP A 238 -11.59 -25.65 9.04
N THR A 239 -12.27 -24.79 9.77
CA THR A 239 -13.67 -24.49 9.45
C THR A 239 -13.90 -22.99 9.42
N GLY A 240 -14.92 -22.58 8.66
CA GLY A 240 -15.33 -21.20 8.55
C GLY A 240 -16.84 -21.05 8.48
N MET A 241 -17.46 -20.50 9.54
CA MET A 241 -18.85 -20.08 9.54
C MET A 241 -18.92 -18.56 9.41
N GLY A 242 -19.61 -18.06 8.39
CA GLY A 242 -19.84 -16.63 8.23
C GLY A 242 -20.80 -16.09 9.29
N LEU A 243 -20.33 -15.20 10.18
CA LEU A 243 -21.17 -14.61 11.21
C LEU A 243 -22.36 -13.85 10.62
N GLU A 244 -22.14 -13.08 9.57
CA GLU A 244 -23.15 -12.29 8.86
C GLU A 244 -24.22 -13.18 8.24
N ARG A 245 -23.82 -14.30 7.61
CA ARG A 245 -24.75 -15.29 7.02
C ARG A 245 -25.56 -15.99 8.09
N MET A 246 -24.93 -16.41 9.19
CA MET A 246 -25.64 -17.03 10.32
C MET A 246 -26.60 -16.03 10.96
N ALA A 247 -26.21 -14.75 11.10
CA ALA A 247 -27.09 -13.71 11.60
C ALA A 247 -28.32 -13.50 10.70
N GLN A 248 -28.17 -13.51 9.37
CA GLN A 248 -29.30 -13.44 8.43
C GLN A 248 -30.29 -14.57 8.69
N ILE A 249 -29.81 -15.80 8.80
CA ILE A 249 -30.65 -16.99 9.03
C ILE A 249 -31.39 -16.89 10.35
N LEU A 250 -30.69 -16.59 11.45
CA LEU A 250 -31.25 -16.58 12.79
C LEU A 250 -32.15 -15.36 13.06
N GLN A 251 -31.85 -14.21 12.46
CA GLN A 251 -32.63 -12.98 12.55
C GLN A 251 -33.78 -12.96 11.53
N LYS A 252 -33.81 -13.91 10.60
CA LYS A 252 -34.86 -14.08 9.58
C LYS A 252 -35.07 -12.81 8.74
N VAL A 253 -33.95 -12.18 8.36
CA VAL A 253 -33.93 -10.99 7.49
C VAL A 253 -33.59 -11.39 6.06
N PRO A 254 -33.98 -10.59 5.04
CA PRO A 254 -33.89 -10.99 3.64
C PRO A 254 -32.46 -11.05 3.11
N ASN A 255 -31.52 -10.36 3.76
CA ASN A 255 -30.12 -10.31 3.36
C ASN A 255 -29.22 -9.97 4.54
N ASN A 256 -27.91 -10.18 4.39
CA ASN A 256 -26.92 -9.92 5.43
C ASN A 256 -26.87 -8.45 5.89
N TYR A 257 -27.20 -7.49 4.99
CA TYR A 257 -27.15 -6.05 5.27
C TYR A 257 -28.23 -5.60 6.25
N GLU A 258 -29.34 -6.32 6.33
CA GLU A 258 -30.44 -5.99 7.23
C GLU A 258 -30.31 -6.63 8.62
N THR A 259 -29.16 -7.28 8.89
CA THR A 259 -28.83 -7.79 10.22
C THR A 259 -28.38 -6.68 11.18
N ASP A 260 -28.37 -6.96 12.47
CA ASP A 260 -27.84 -6.06 13.50
C ASP A 260 -26.31 -5.81 13.40
N LEU A 261 -25.63 -6.51 12.50
CA LEU A 261 -24.20 -6.33 12.19
C LEU A 261 -23.93 -5.15 11.25
N ILE A 262 -24.86 -4.79 10.35
CA ILE A 262 -24.64 -3.79 9.30
C ILE A 262 -25.74 -2.73 9.27
N PHE A 263 -27.00 -3.12 9.48
CA PHE A 263 -28.15 -2.22 9.36
C PHE A 263 -28.07 -0.93 10.19
N PRO A 264 -27.49 -0.93 11.42
CA PRO A 264 -27.30 0.33 12.16
C PRO A 264 -26.45 1.36 11.42
N LEU A 265 -25.48 0.94 10.60
CA LEU A 265 -24.67 1.85 9.79
C LEU A 265 -25.42 2.32 8.53
N ILE A 266 -26.21 1.42 7.94
CA ILE A 266 -27.13 1.77 6.84
C ILE A 266 -28.10 2.85 7.30
N GLN A 267 -28.69 2.69 8.49
CA GLN A 267 -29.60 3.66 9.07
C GLN A 267 -28.90 5.00 9.36
N ALA A 268 -27.70 4.97 9.93
CA ALA A 268 -26.92 6.19 10.16
C ALA A 268 -26.62 6.95 8.85
N ALA A 269 -26.29 6.22 7.78
CA ALA A 269 -26.09 6.82 6.44
C ALA A 269 -27.39 7.37 5.86
N ALA A 270 -28.52 6.67 6.05
CA ALA A 270 -29.84 7.12 5.62
C ALA A 270 -30.27 8.40 6.34
N ASP A 271 -30.02 8.47 7.66
CA ASP A 271 -30.30 9.65 8.47
C ASP A 271 -29.47 10.86 8.02
N LEU A 272 -28.19 10.65 7.69
CA LEU A 272 -27.30 11.69 7.12
C LEU A 272 -27.78 12.21 5.77
N ALA A 273 -28.31 11.30 4.93
CA ALA A 273 -28.88 11.65 3.63
C ALA A 273 -30.30 12.21 3.71
N GLY A 274 -30.98 12.11 4.86
CA GLY A 274 -32.36 12.50 5.03
C GLY A 274 -33.35 11.61 4.25
N VAL A 275 -33.05 10.32 4.07
CA VAL A 275 -33.86 9.36 3.29
C VAL A 275 -34.31 8.18 4.13
N ASP A 276 -35.40 7.54 3.71
CA ASP A 276 -35.88 6.28 4.30
C ASP A 276 -35.41 5.10 3.44
N TYR A 277 -34.61 4.21 4.03
CA TYR A 277 -34.06 3.01 3.37
C TYR A 277 -35.15 2.18 2.68
N HIS A 278 -36.31 1.98 3.32
CA HIS A 278 -37.38 1.12 2.81
C HIS A 278 -38.13 1.75 1.61
N GLN A 279 -38.07 3.05 1.44
CA GLN A 279 -38.71 3.79 0.35
C GLN A 279 -37.81 4.04 -0.86
N LEU A 280 -36.49 3.78 -0.72
CA LEU A 280 -35.55 3.94 -1.81
C LEU A 280 -35.72 2.86 -2.90
N ASN A 281 -35.34 3.24 -4.13
CA ASN A 281 -35.12 2.29 -5.22
C ASN A 281 -33.86 1.45 -4.99
N ASP A 282 -33.64 0.43 -5.83
CA ASP A 282 -32.51 -0.50 -5.68
C ASP A 282 -31.15 0.21 -5.71
N LYS A 283 -30.96 1.24 -6.55
CA LYS A 283 -29.71 2.02 -6.61
C LYS A 283 -29.44 2.75 -5.30
N GLY A 284 -30.47 3.39 -4.73
CA GLY A 284 -30.34 4.07 -3.44
C GLY A 284 -30.06 3.09 -2.29
N LYS A 285 -30.73 1.94 -2.27
CA LYS A 285 -30.46 0.87 -1.31
C LYS A 285 -29.06 0.32 -1.44
N THR A 286 -28.57 0.10 -2.67
CA THR A 286 -27.20 -0.32 -2.95
C THR A 286 -26.20 0.69 -2.38
N SER A 287 -26.41 1.99 -2.59
CA SER A 287 -25.52 3.02 -2.07
C SER A 287 -25.43 3.00 -0.54
N LEU A 288 -26.55 2.88 0.16
CA LEU A 288 -26.59 2.77 1.62
C LEU A 288 -25.90 1.49 2.13
N LYS A 289 -26.09 0.35 1.43
CA LYS A 289 -25.43 -0.94 1.77
C LYS A 289 -23.92 -0.84 1.60
N VAL A 290 -23.43 -0.24 0.52
CA VAL A 290 -22.00 0.01 0.28
C VAL A 290 -21.43 0.89 1.41
N ILE A 291 -22.09 1.98 1.77
CA ILE A 291 -21.64 2.86 2.86
C ILE A 291 -21.56 2.06 4.17
N GLY A 292 -22.59 1.28 4.50
CA GLY A 292 -22.62 0.49 5.74
C GLY A 292 -21.51 -0.56 5.81
N ASP A 293 -21.32 -1.35 4.76
CA ASP A 293 -20.27 -2.37 4.68
C ASP A 293 -18.87 -1.76 4.74
N HIS A 294 -18.58 -0.83 3.84
CA HIS A 294 -17.25 -0.26 3.72
C HIS A 294 -16.85 0.58 4.96
N SER A 295 -17.79 1.20 5.67
CA SER A 295 -17.50 1.91 6.93
C SER A 295 -16.95 0.97 8.00
N ARG A 296 -17.44 -0.29 8.10
CA ARG A 296 -16.86 -1.32 8.98
C ARG A 296 -15.45 -1.68 8.53
N ALA A 297 -15.28 -1.92 7.23
CA ALA A 297 -14.01 -2.33 6.64
C ALA A 297 -12.90 -1.30 6.85
N VAL A 298 -13.14 -0.03 6.52
CA VAL A 298 -12.14 1.04 6.66
C VAL A 298 -11.79 1.31 8.12
N THR A 299 -12.77 1.27 9.02
CA THR A 299 -12.55 1.43 10.46
C THR A 299 -11.61 0.34 10.99
N GLN A 300 -11.80 -0.92 10.62
CA GLN A 300 -10.95 -2.04 11.06
C GLN A 300 -9.57 -2.02 10.40
N LEU A 301 -9.47 -1.67 9.11
CA LEU A 301 -8.19 -1.55 8.43
C LEU A 301 -7.30 -0.47 9.08
N ILE A 302 -7.85 0.71 9.36
CA ILE A 302 -7.11 1.79 10.03
C ILE A 302 -6.79 1.39 11.47
N CYS A 303 -7.71 0.74 12.17
CA CYS A 303 -7.48 0.21 13.51
C CYS A 303 -6.26 -0.74 13.53
N ASP A 304 -6.09 -1.57 12.52
CA ASP A 304 -4.97 -2.50 12.42
C ASP A 304 -3.68 -1.85 11.86
N GLY A 305 -3.69 -0.55 11.55
CA GLY A 305 -2.51 0.22 11.17
C GLY A 305 -2.32 0.40 9.67
N VAL A 306 -3.33 0.09 8.84
CA VAL A 306 -3.29 0.42 7.43
C VAL A 306 -3.52 1.91 7.24
N THR A 307 -2.62 2.57 6.52
CA THR A 307 -2.75 3.96 6.08
C THR A 307 -3.04 4.03 4.59
N ALA A 308 -3.85 5.01 4.16
CA ALA A 308 -4.24 5.15 2.76
C ALA A 308 -3.05 5.52 1.86
N SER A 309 -2.82 4.74 0.81
CA SER A 309 -1.73 4.93 -0.15
C SER A 309 -2.13 4.52 -1.58
N ASN A 310 -1.21 4.63 -2.54
CA ASN A 310 -1.47 4.23 -3.94
C ASN A 310 -1.12 2.77 -4.24
N LEU A 311 -0.53 2.04 -3.29
CA LEU A 311 -0.05 0.68 -3.51
C LEU A 311 -0.49 -0.26 -2.37
N GLY A 312 -0.59 -1.55 -2.68
CA GLY A 312 -0.81 -2.60 -1.70
C GLY A 312 -2.06 -2.40 -0.83
N ARG A 313 -1.93 -2.64 0.47
CA ARG A 313 -3.04 -2.54 1.45
C ARG A 313 -3.63 -1.13 1.53
N GLY A 314 -2.78 -0.10 1.44
CA GLY A 314 -3.22 1.28 1.49
C GLY A 314 -4.06 1.70 0.29
N TYR A 315 -3.81 1.10 -0.89
CA TYR A 315 -4.66 1.29 -2.06
C TYR A 315 -6.08 0.70 -1.84
N ILE A 316 -6.16 -0.48 -1.23
CA ILE A 316 -7.45 -1.10 -0.89
C ILE A 316 -8.24 -0.18 0.06
N LEU A 317 -7.60 0.28 1.14
CA LEU A 317 -8.23 1.22 2.08
C LEU A 317 -8.72 2.49 1.37
N ARG A 318 -7.87 3.09 0.53
CA ARG A 318 -8.23 4.29 -0.24
C ARG A 318 -9.40 4.05 -1.20
N ARG A 319 -9.41 2.91 -1.90
CA ARG A 319 -10.50 2.52 -2.80
C ARG A 319 -11.84 2.42 -2.05
N LEU A 320 -11.85 1.77 -0.89
CA LEU A 320 -13.05 1.65 -0.04
C LEU A 320 -13.56 3.01 0.44
N LEU A 321 -12.67 3.87 0.95
CA LEU A 321 -13.01 5.23 1.41
C LEU A 321 -13.64 6.05 0.28
N ARG A 322 -13.05 6.02 -0.91
CA ARG A 322 -13.56 6.76 -2.06
C ARG A 322 -14.92 6.26 -2.53
N ARG A 323 -15.17 4.94 -2.45
CA ARG A 323 -16.49 4.37 -2.74
C ARG A 323 -17.54 4.86 -1.73
N VAL A 324 -17.22 4.91 -0.43
CA VAL A 324 -18.13 5.46 0.60
C VAL A 324 -18.51 6.90 0.26
N VAL A 325 -17.52 7.76 -0.01
CA VAL A 325 -17.77 9.18 -0.31
C VAL A 325 -18.61 9.34 -1.57
N ARG A 326 -18.30 8.59 -2.65
CA ARG A 326 -19.08 8.62 -3.90
C ARG A 326 -20.53 8.21 -3.67
N HIS A 327 -20.77 7.08 -2.99
CA HIS A 327 -22.13 6.62 -2.71
C HIS A 327 -22.90 7.59 -1.80
N GLY A 328 -22.21 8.31 -0.90
CA GLY A 328 -22.78 9.44 -0.17
C GLY A 328 -23.25 10.56 -1.10
N ARG A 329 -22.42 10.96 -2.08
CA ARG A 329 -22.78 11.96 -3.09
C ARG A 329 -23.99 11.55 -3.92
N LEU A 330 -24.07 10.27 -4.34
CA LEU A 330 -25.24 9.73 -5.06
C LEU A 330 -26.54 9.82 -4.27
N LEU A 331 -26.44 9.85 -2.93
CA LEU A 331 -27.57 10.03 -2.02
C LEU A 331 -27.84 11.49 -1.63
N GLY A 332 -27.05 12.45 -2.15
CA GLY A 332 -27.17 13.87 -1.87
C GLY A 332 -26.46 14.35 -0.60
N ILE A 333 -25.53 13.58 -0.04
CA ILE A 333 -24.70 14.02 1.09
C ILE A 333 -23.56 14.89 0.58
N ASP A 334 -23.72 16.21 0.64
CA ASP A 334 -22.74 17.17 0.09
C ASP A 334 -21.65 17.58 1.09
N LYS A 335 -21.84 17.29 2.37
CA LYS A 335 -20.89 17.63 3.44
C LYS A 335 -20.00 16.44 3.78
N PRO A 336 -18.78 16.64 4.31
CA PRO A 336 -17.97 15.57 4.88
C PRO A 336 -18.77 14.79 5.93
N PHE A 337 -18.71 13.46 5.86
CA PHE A 337 -19.51 12.58 6.71
C PHE A 337 -18.78 11.31 7.16
N LEU A 338 -17.56 11.02 6.66
CA LEU A 338 -16.80 9.81 7.01
C LEU A 338 -16.49 9.73 8.50
N VAL A 339 -16.24 10.87 9.17
CA VAL A 339 -15.99 10.92 10.63
C VAL A 339 -17.23 10.40 11.37
N THR A 340 -18.42 10.88 11.03
CA THR A 340 -19.69 10.43 11.64
C THR A 340 -19.95 8.95 11.41
N MET A 341 -19.66 8.47 10.18
CA MET A 341 -19.76 7.02 9.90
C MET A 341 -18.72 6.21 10.66
N GLY A 342 -17.51 6.74 10.85
CA GLY A 342 -16.46 6.14 11.65
C GLY A 342 -16.86 6.01 13.13
N GLU A 343 -17.42 7.05 13.72
CA GLU A 343 -17.96 7.03 15.08
C GLU A 343 -19.07 5.97 15.24
N ALA A 344 -19.98 5.89 14.29
CA ALA A 344 -21.03 4.88 14.26
C ALA A 344 -20.45 3.46 14.15
N ALA A 345 -19.43 3.26 13.29
CA ALA A 345 -18.75 1.98 13.13
C ALA A 345 -17.98 1.56 14.40
N ILE A 346 -17.28 2.48 15.04
CA ILE A 346 -16.59 2.26 16.33
C ILE A 346 -17.61 1.85 17.41
N ALA A 347 -18.72 2.58 17.51
CA ALA A 347 -19.79 2.26 18.47
C ALA A 347 -20.39 0.85 18.24
N LEU A 348 -20.50 0.41 16.97
CA LEU A 348 -20.99 -0.90 16.59
C LEU A 348 -19.98 -2.02 16.91
N LEU A 349 -18.70 -1.79 16.64
CA LEU A 349 -17.62 -2.80 16.66
C LEU A 349 -16.98 -2.98 18.03
N LYS A 350 -17.04 -1.98 18.92
CA LYS A 350 -16.35 -1.96 20.22
C LYS A 350 -16.56 -3.16 21.11
N GLY A 351 -17.72 -3.83 21.00
CA GLY A 351 -18.04 -5.01 21.83
C GLY A 351 -17.28 -6.27 21.43
N ALA A 352 -16.96 -6.42 20.14
CA ALA A 352 -16.20 -7.54 19.60
C ALA A 352 -14.71 -7.22 19.44
N HIS A 353 -14.39 -5.98 19.12
CA HIS A 353 -13.06 -5.49 18.79
C HIS A 353 -12.73 -4.23 19.63
N PRO A 354 -12.35 -4.36 20.91
CA PRO A 354 -12.12 -3.23 21.82
C PRO A 354 -11.03 -2.26 21.32
N SER A 355 -10.07 -2.73 20.55
CA SER A 355 -8.98 -1.93 19.95
C SER A 355 -9.46 -0.73 19.14
N VAL A 356 -10.68 -0.75 18.62
CA VAL A 356 -11.25 0.41 17.89
C VAL A 356 -11.47 1.63 18.81
N ILE A 357 -11.68 1.42 20.11
CA ILE A 357 -11.78 2.49 21.11
C ILE A 357 -10.39 3.05 21.42
N GLU A 358 -9.41 2.16 21.64
CA GLU A 358 -8.03 2.55 21.95
C GLU A 358 -7.41 3.39 20.85
N ARG A 359 -7.80 3.14 19.59
CA ARG A 359 -7.28 3.81 18.40
C ARG A 359 -8.27 4.78 17.75
N GLN A 360 -9.32 5.18 18.46
CA GLN A 360 -10.39 6.03 17.92
C GLN A 360 -9.88 7.33 17.30
N GLU A 361 -8.97 8.03 17.97
CA GLU A 361 -8.41 9.29 17.47
C GLU A 361 -7.69 9.11 16.15
N VAL A 362 -6.88 8.04 16.02
CA VAL A 362 -6.16 7.71 14.78
C VAL A 362 -7.12 7.36 13.65
N ILE A 363 -8.17 6.58 13.95
CA ILE A 363 -9.18 6.20 12.96
C ILE A 363 -9.88 7.44 12.42
N LEU A 364 -10.40 8.30 13.30
CA LEU A 364 -11.18 9.48 12.89
C LEU A 364 -10.31 10.52 12.16
N ALA A 365 -9.06 10.71 12.58
CA ALA A 365 -8.12 11.59 11.90
C ALA A 365 -7.80 11.11 10.47
N GLU A 366 -7.58 9.82 10.27
CA GLU A 366 -7.33 9.24 8.93
C GLU A 366 -8.55 9.38 8.01
N LEU A 367 -9.76 9.08 8.54
CA LEU A 367 -11.01 9.25 7.80
C LEU A 367 -11.21 10.71 7.35
N GLN A 368 -11.05 11.67 8.27
CA GLN A 368 -11.17 13.09 7.97
C GLN A 368 -10.18 13.53 6.90
N ARG A 369 -8.93 13.11 7.03
CA ARG A 369 -7.84 13.47 6.12
C ARG A 369 -8.09 12.97 4.68
N GLU A 370 -8.43 11.69 4.52
CA GLU A 370 -8.64 11.11 3.19
C GLU A 370 -9.94 11.62 2.55
N GLU A 371 -10.98 11.90 3.33
CA GLU A 371 -12.21 12.51 2.81
C GLU A 371 -11.96 13.89 2.25
N ALA A 372 -11.32 14.78 3.02
CA ALA A 372 -11.00 16.14 2.57
C ALA A 372 -10.20 16.13 1.26
N ARG A 373 -9.18 15.24 1.20
CA ARG A 373 -8.34 15.09 0.01
C ARG A 373 -9.10 14.56 -1.20
N PHE A 374 -10.01 13.61 -0.97
CA PHE A 374 -10.75 13.01 -2.07
C PHE A 374 -11.81 13.96 -2.62
N LEU A 375 -12.46 14.76 -1.80
CA LEU A 375 -13.45 15.75 -2.25
C LEU A 375 -12.85 16.73 -3.26
N GLU A 376 -11.61 17.20 -3.05
CA GLU A 376 -10.92 18.06 -4.02
C GLU A 376 -10.65 17.33 -5.35
N THR A 377 -10.29 16.04 -5.28
CA THR A 377 -10.02 15.20 -6.45
C THR A 377 -11.32 14.87 -7.19
N LEU A 378 -12.38 14.56 -6.44
CA LEU A 378 -13.66 14.14 -6.97
C LEU A 378 -14.30 15.25 -7.83
N GLU A 379 -14.36 16.47 -7.32
CA GLU A 379 -14.93 17.62 -8.05
C GLU A 379 -14.21 17.86 -9.39
N ARG A 380 -12.88 17.74 -9.42
CA ARG A 380 -12.09 17.89 -10.65
C ARG A 380 -12.29 16.73 -11.61
N GLY A 381 -12.28 15.50 -11.09
CA GLY A 381 -12.43 14.29 -11.89
C GLY A 381 -13.83 14.15 -12.50
N GLU A 382 -14.86 14.41 -11.72
CA GLU A 382 -16.26 14.40 -12.19
C GLU A 382 -16.48 15.41 -13.30
N LYS A 383 -16.01 16.66 -13.16
CA LYS A 383 -16.13 17.69 -14.18
C LYS A 383 -15.47 17.29 -15.50
N LEU A 384 -14.25 16.73 -15.43
CA LEU A 384 -13.53 16.26 -16.61
C LEU A 384 -14.22 15.06 -17.27
N LEU A 385 -14.77 14.15 -16.47
CA LEU A 385 -15.49 13.01 -16.95
C LEU A 385 -16.83 13.42 -17.59
N GLU A 386 -17.53 14.39 -17.01
CA GLU A 386 -18.72 15.01 -17.61
C GLU A 386 -18.41 15.63 -18.98
N GLU A 387 -17.28 16.34 -19.12
CA GLU A 387 -16.82 16.88 -20.40
C GLU A 387 -16.61 15.77 -21.45
N VAL A 388 -16.03 14.63 -21.04
CA VAL A 388 -15.86 13.47 -21.92
C VAL A 388 -17.21 12.87 -22.28
N LEU A 389 -18.10 12.66 -21.31
CA LEU A 389 -19.43 12.08 -21.52
C LEU A 389 -20.33 12.96 -22.38
N ALA A 390 -20.18 14.29 -22.29
CA ALA A 390 -20.91 15.26 -23.14
C ALA A 390 -20.63 15.07 -24.64
N THR A 391 -19.46 14.52 -25.01
CA THR A 391 -19.11 14.19 -26.40
C THR A 391 -19.84 12.93 -26.91
N LYS A 392 -20.58 12.23 -26.06
CA LYS A 392 -21.27 10.95 -26.34
C LYS A 392 -20.36 9.92 -27.04
N PRO A 393 -19.20 9.57 -26.44
CA PRO A 393 -18.30 8.60 -27.05
C PRO A 393 -18.96 7.21 -27.04
N LYS A 394 -18.46 6.29 -27.87
CA LYS A 394 -18.90 4.88 -27.83
C LYS A 394 -18.29 4.14 -26.63
N GLN A 395 -17.10 4.57 -26.22
CA GLN A 395 -16.38 4.11 -25.04
C GLN A 395 -15.44 5.21 -24.58
N ILE A 396 -15.02 5.20 -23.31
CA ILE A 396 -13.99 6.08 -22.77
C ILE A 396 -12.63 5.51 -23.18
N SER A 397 -11.79 6.31 -23.85
CA SER A 397 -10.48 5.83 -24.31
C SER A 397 -9.53 5.59 -23.13
N GLY A 398 -8.63 4.60 -23.27
CA GLY A 398 -7.64 4.28 -22.25
C GLY A 398 -6.71 5.45 -21.92
N ALA A 399 -6.31 6.25 -22.89
CA ALA A 399 -5.52 7.46 -22.69
C ALA A 399 -6.24 8.49 -21.79
N ARG A 400 -7.55 8.64 -21.93
CA ARG A 400 -8.35 9.58 -21.10
C ARG A 400 -8.57 9.03 -19.70
N ALA A 401 -8.81 7.73 -19.57
CA ALA A 401 -8.87 7.06 -18.28
C ALA A 401 -7.53 7.13 -17.55
N PHE A 402 -6.41 7.00 -18.26
CA PHE A 402 -5.07 7.16 -17.72
C PHE A 402 -4.78 8.61 -17.27
N GLU A 403 -5.18 9.62 -18.04
CA GLU A 403 -5.05 11.03 -17.66
C GLU A 403 -5.83 11.34 -16.36
N LEU A 404 -7.06 10.83 -16.23
CA LEU A 404 -7.85 10.94 -15.01
C LEU A 404 -7.13 10.29 -13.81
N TYR A 405 -6.52 9.13 -14.03
CA TYR A 405 -5.81 8.38 -13.01
C TYR A 405 -4.49 9.05 -12.60
N ASP A 406 -3.60 9.31 -13.57
CA ASP A 406 -2.23 9.75 -13.35
C ASP A 406 -2.14 11.24 -12.95
N THR A 407 -2.85 12.10 -13.67
CA THR A 407 -2.77 13.56 -13.49
C THR A 407 -3.70 14.06 -12.39
N TYR A 408 -4.92 13.53 -12.35
CA TYR A 408 -5.94 14.01 -11.43
C TYR A 408 -6.17 13.09 -10.23
N GLY A 409 -5.52 11.91 -10.18
CA GLY A 409 -5.68 10.95 -9.08
C GLY A 409 -7.08 10.33 -8.99
N PHE A 410 -7.85 10.35 -10.08
CA PHE A 410 -9.20 9.78 -10.16
C PHE A 410 -9.11 8.28 -10.48
N PRO A 411 -9.53 7.38 -9.58
CA PRO A 411 -9.32 5.94 -9.76
C PRO A 411 -9.97 5.40 -11.04
N LEU A 412 -9.30 4.46 -11.70
CA LEU A 412 -9.80 3.78 -12.88
C LEU A 412 -11.16 3.12 -12.62
N GLU A 413 -11.30 2.47 -11.47
CA GLU A 413 -12.53 1.77 -11.08
C GLU A 413 -13.72 2.71 -10.93
N LEU A 414 -13.50 3.94 -10.44
CA LEU A 414 -14.56 4.95 -10.41
C LEU A 414 -14.92 5.45 -11.82
N THR A 415 -13.92 5.57 -12.68
CA THR A 415 -14.16 5.89 -14.11
C THR A 415 -15.01 4.79 -14.78
N GLN A 416 -14.71 3.51 -14.48
CA GLN A 416 -15.48 2.36 -14.97
C GLN A 416 -16.91 2.37 -14.42
N GLU A 417 -17.10 2.53 -13.12
CA GLU A 417 -18.42 2.58 -12.48
C GLU A 417 -19.31 3.68 -13.07
N ILE A 418 -18.75 4.90 -13.25
CA ILE A 418 -19.51 6.02 -13.85
C ILE A 418 -19.80 5.77 -15.32
N ALA A 419 -18.87 5.16 -16.06
CA ALA A 419 -19.07 4.79 -17.46
C ALA A 419 -20.19 3.75 -17.59
N GLU A 420 -20.19 2.70 -16.79
CA GLU A 420 -21.23 1.66 -16.76
C GLU A 420 -22.60 2.21 -16.42
N GLU A 421 -22.73 3.16 -15.49
CA GLU A 421 -23.98 3.85 -15.15
C GLU A 421 -24.57 4.59 -16.36
N GLN A 422 -23.71 5.03 -17.30
CA GLN A 422 -24.10 5.68 -18.57
C GLN A 422 -24.20 4.70 -19.74
N GLY A 423 -24.02 3.39 -19.49
CA GLY A 423 -24.03 2.34 -20.52
C GLY A 423 -22.79 2.37 -21.43
N LEU A 424 -21.66 2.87 -20.94
CA LEU A 424 -20.39 2.96 -21.65
C LEU A 424 -19.36 2.00 -21.07
N ALA A 425 -18.43 1.53 -21.90
CA ALA A 425 -17.23 0.78 -21.47
C ALA A 425 -16.01 1.71 -21.39
N VAL A 426 -14.98 1.28 -20.67
CA VAL A 426 -13.66 1.90 -20.64
C VAL A 426 -12.69 0.99 -21.40
N ASP A 427 -11.81 1.57 -22.19
CA ASP A 427 -10.73 0.90 -22.91
C ASP A 427 -9.60 0.55 -21.91
N LEU A 428 -9.66 -0.65 -21.34
CA LEU A 428 -8.68 -1.12 -20.36
C LEU A 428 -7.34 -1.44 -21.00
N ASP A 429 -7.31 -2.02 -22.17
CA ASP A 429 -6.08 -2.34 -22.89
C ASP A 429 -5.28 -1.07 -23.18
N GLY A 430 -5.97 -0.02 -23.66
CA GLY A 430 -5.36 1.29 -23.86
C GLY A 430 -4.88 1.96 -22.56
N PHE A 431 -5.58 1.76 -21.45
CA PHE A 431 -5.15 2.23 -20.14
C PHE A 431 -3.88 1.50 -19.67
N GLU A 432 -3.84 0.18 -19.78
CA GLU A 432 -2.68 -0.64 -19.39
C GLU A 432 -1.45 -0.31 -20.25
N ALA A 433 -1.64 -0.07 -21.56
CA ALA A 433 -0.57 0.36 -22.45
C ALA A 433 0.02 1.72 -22.02
N ALA A 434 -0.82 2.69 -21.63
CA ALA A 434 -0.38 3.99 -21.13
C ALA A 434 0.34 3.88 -19.78
N MET A 435 -0.13 3.01 -18.89
CA MET A 435 0.53 2.68 -17.61
C MET A 435 1.91 2.05 -17.83
N GLU A 436 2.02 1.13 -18.78
CA GLU A 436 3.30 0.48 -19.09
C GLU A 436 4.30 1.46 -19.71
N GLU A 437 3.84 2.35 -20.58
CA GLU A 437 4.69 3.42 -21.12
C GLU A 437 5.21 4.35 -20.01
N GLN A 438 4.39 4.68 -19.01
CA GLN A 438 4.83 5.45 -17.85
C GLN A 438 5.87 4.69 -17.04
N ARG A 439 5.64 3.38 -16.78
CA ARG A 439 6.61 2.51 -16.07
C ARG A 439 7.93 2.44 -16.81
N GLN A 440 7.90 2.30 -18.13
CA GLN A 440 9.11 2.26 -18.96
C GLN A 440 9.85 3.60 -18.92
N ARG A 441 9.16 4.73 -19.00
CA ARG A 441 9.76 6.06 -18.82
C ARG A 441 10.40 6.22 -17.45
N ALA A 442 9.73 5.77 -16.38
CA ALA A 442 10.29 5.76 -15.04
C ALA A 442 11.49 4.81 -14.89
N LYS A 443 11.44 3.63 -15.53
CA LYS A 443 12.51 2.63 -15.55
C LYS A 443 13.73 3.10 -16.39
N ALA A 444 13.50 3.78 -17.51
CA ALA A 444 14.56 4.36 -18.33
C ALA A 444 15.29 5.53 -17.63
N ALA A 445 14.62 6.20 -16.69
CA ALA A 445 15.25 7.20 -15.83
C ALA A 445 16.02 6.58 -14.64
N ALA A 446 15.84 5.28 -14.36
CA ALA A 446 16.60 4.53 -13.38
C ALA A 446 17.79 3.85 -14.09
N VAL A 447 18.98 3.88 -13.46
CA VAL A 447 20.20 3.25 -14.00
C VAL A 447 19.93 1.73 -14.17
N SER A 448 20.13 1.20 -15.39
CA SER A 448 19.93 -0.23 -15.67
C SER A 448 20.99 -1.07 -14.95
N ILE A 449 20.54 -1.99 -14.09
CA ILE A 449 21.41 -3.07 -13.58
C ILE A 449 21.46 -4.15 -14.67
N ASP A 450 22.67 -4.55 -15.04
CA ASP A 450 22.91 -5.62 -16.04
C ASP A 450 22.59 -6.98 -15.40
N LEU A 451 21.45 -7.55 -15.77
CA LEU A 451 20.94 -8.81 -15.23
C LEU A 451 21.84 -10.03 -15.51
N THR A 452 22.65 -9.99 -16.59
CA THR A 452 23.57 -11.07 -16.94
C THR A 452 24.76 -11.19 -15.97
N LEU A 453 25.16 -10.08 -15.36
CA LEU A 453 26.21 -10.05 -14.32
C LEU A 453 25.70 -10.62 -12.98
N GLN A 454 24.38 -10.49 -12.71
CA GLN A 454 23.77 -10.96 -11.47
C GLN A 454 23.72 -12.50 -11.41
N ASP A 455 23.38 -13.18 -12.50
CA ASP A 455 23.27 -14.65 -12.55
C ASP A 455 24.62 -15.36 -12.29
N ALA A 456 25.73 -14.80 -12.81
CA ALA A 456 27.07 -15.37 -12.61
C ALA A 456 27.53 -15.24 -11.15
N ILE A 457 27.22 -14.11 -10.50
CA ILE A 457 27.56 -13.87 -9.10
C ILE A 457 26.70 -14.73 -8.17
N ASP A 458 25.42 -14.89 -8.43
CA ASP A 458 24.50 -15.69 -7.60
C ASP A 458 24.90 -17.17 -7.58
N GLN A 459 25.41 -17.69 -8.69
CA GLN A 459 25.98 -19.06 -8.75
C GLN A 459 27.23 -19.20 -7.88
N VAL A 460 28.15 -18.23 -7.96
CA VAL A 460 29.41 -18.27 -7.20
C VAL A 460 29.17 -18.07 -5.70
N VAL A 461 28.24 -17.17 -5.33
CA VAL A 461 27.88 -16.87 -3.93
C VAL A 461 27.14 -18.06 -3.28
N ALA A 462 26.40 -18.86 -4.03
CA ALA A 462 25.63 -19.99 -3.48
C ALA A 462 26.50 -21.02 -2.72
N ASP A 463 27.74 -21.18 -3.13
CA ASP A 463 28.69 -22.14 -2.55
C ASP A 463 29.67 -21.50 -1.54
N GLN A 464 29.58 -20.19 -1.27
CA GLN A 464 30.49 -19.50 -0.36
C GLN A 464 29.97 -19.45 1.07
N ALA A 465 30.91 -19.49 2.03
CA ALA A 465 30.63 -19.19 3.43
C ALA A 465 30.31 -17.70 3.61
N ALA A 466 29.59 -17.35 4.67
CA ALA A 466 29.28 -15.96 5.02
C ALA A 466 30.60 -15.14 5.20
N THR A 467 30.61 -13.94 4.63
CA THR A 467 31.74 -13.01 4.79
C THR A 467 31.71 -12.39 6.20
N CYS A 468 32.82 -12.38 6.92
CA CYS A 468 32.94 -11.68 8.18
C CYS A 468 33.05 -10.17 7.95
N PHE A 469 32.12 -9.37 8.50
CA PHE A 469 32.12 -7.91 8.37
C PHE A 469 32.68 -7.25 9.63
N GLU A 470 33.83 -6.56 9.51
CA GLU A 470 34.49 -5.84 10.60
C GLU A 470 34.56 -4.31 10.38
N GLY A 471 33.82 -3.81 9.40
CA GLY A 471 33.92 -2.42 8.95
C GLY A 471 33.28 -1.38 9.87
N TYR A 472 32.75 -1.76 11.02
CA TYR A 472 32.30 -0.80 12.03
C TYR A 472 33.50 -0.22 12.81
N GLU A 473 34.53 -1.04 13.06
CA GLU A 473 35.67 -0.67 13.93
C GLU A 473 36.97 -0.38 13.15
N ALA A 474 37.15 -1.07 12.00
CA ALA A 474 38.37 -0.96 11.20
C ALA A 474 38.08 -0.48 9.77
N LEU A 475 39.06 0.17 9.16
CA LEU A 475 38.99 0.62 7.74
C LEU A 475 39.91 -0.15 6.84
N ASP A 476 40.79 -1.03 7.37
CA ASP A 476 41.66 -1.90 6.60
C ASP A 476 41.97 -3.21 7.31
N HIS A 477 42.11 -4.28 6.53
CA HIS A 477 42.41 -5.63 6.98
C HIS A 477 43.08 -6.45 5.91
N ALA A 478 43.81 -7.50 6.31
CA ALA A 478 44.36 -8.50 5.39
C ALA A 478 43.31 -9.60 5.21
N SER A 479 42.82 -9.80 4.02
CA SER A 479 41.71 -10.69 3.69
C SER A 479 42.11 -11.67 2.59
N CYS A 480 41.53 -12.86 2.57
CA CYS A 480 41.78 -13.89 1.58
C CYS A 480 40.67 -13.87 0.50
N VAL A 481 41.07 -13.95 -0.77
CA VAL A 481 40.15 -14.03 -1.92
C VAL A 481 39.47 -15.41 -1.96
N GLN A 482 38.19 -15.47 -1.73
CA GLN A 482 37.41 -16.72 -1.70
C GLN A 482 36.76 -17.06 -3.05
N ALA A 483 36.40 -16.01 -3.84
CA ALA A 483 35.84 -16.20 -5.16
C ALA A 483 36.14 -14.99 -6.05
N LEU A 484 36.20 -15.23 -7.36
CA LEU A 484 36.53 -14.24 -8.37
C LEU A 484 35.65 -14.44 -9.60
N VAL A 485 35.01 -13.38 -10.05
CA VAL A 485 34.32 -13.31 -11.34
C VAL A 485 35.02 -12.23 -12.18
N VAL A 486 35.36 -12.54 -13.40
CA VAL A 486 36.10 -11.67 -14.32
C VAL A 486 35.25 -11.46 -15.58
N ASN A 487 34.94 -10.22 -15.90
CA ASN A 487 34.13 -9.84 -17.08
C ASN A 487 32.81 -10.61 -17.18
N GLY A 488 32.21 -10.99 -16.02
CA GLY A 488 30.95 -11.70 -15.94
C GLY A 488 31.04 -13.24 -15.91
N GLU A 489 32.24 -13.81 -15.89
CA GLU A 489 32.46 -15.28 -15.84
C GLU A 489 33.30 -15.67 -14.61
N PRO A 490 32.97 -16.78 -13.91
CA PRO A 490 33.82 -17.30 -12.84
C PRO A 490 35.25 -17.57 -13.31
N SER A 491 36.22 -17.13 -12.54
CA SER A 491 37.66 -17.25 -12.90
C SER A 491 38.51 -17.53 -11.68
N THR A 492 39.71 -18.05 -11.91
CA THR A 492 40.75 -18.21 -10.87
C THR A 492 41.78 -17.11 -10.86
N THR A 493 41.85 -16.27 -11.91
CA THR A 493 42.79 -15.15 -12.03
C THR A 493 42.20 -13.97 -12.78
N ALA A 494 42.65 -12.75 -12.47
CA ALA A 494 42.32 -11.50 -13.17
C ALA A 494 43.57 -10.64 -13.38
N LYS A 495 43.64 -9.93 -14.51
CA LYS A 495 44.80 -9.10 -14.89
C LYS A 495 44.45 -7.62 -15.00
N ALA A 496 45.45 -6.79 -15.03
CA ALA A 496 45.29 -5.35 -15.22
C ALA A 496 44.40 -5.03 -16.43
N GLY A 497 43.37 -4.23 -16.20
CA GLY A 497 42.33 -3.85 -17.17
C GLY A 497 41.02 -4.63 -17.02
N ASP A 498 41.01 -5.80 -16.36
CA ASP A 498 39.81 -6.61 -16.18
C ASP A 498 38.82 -5.96 -15.18
N ALA A 499 37.51 -6.07 -15.50
CA ALA A 499 36.46 -5.82 -14.56
C ALA A 499 36.27 -7.06 -13.68
N VAL A 500 36.25 -6.87 -12.37
CA VAL A 500 36.20 -7.96 -11.40
C VAL A 500 35.09 -7.79 -10.37
N GLN A 501 34.60 -8.95 -9.90
CA GLN A 501 33.79 -9.05 -8.68
C GLN A 501 34.50 -10.04 -7.77
N VAL A 502 34.86 -9.60 -6.57
CA VAL A 502 35.70 -10.33 -5.63
C VAL A 502 34.94 -10.58 -4.34
N VAL A 503 34.96 -11.83 -3.90
CA VAL A 503 34.46 -12.24 -2.58
C VAL A 503 35.64 -12.47 -1.65
N LEU A 504 35.60 -11.90 -0.47
CA LEU A 504 36.59 -12.04 0.58
C LEU A 504 36.05 -12.82 1.79
N ASP A 505 36.91 -13.49 2.53
CA ASP A 505 36.55 -14.13 3.80
C ASP A 505 36.17 -13.12 4.88
N THR A 506 36.88 -11.99 4.93
CA THR A 506 36.64 -10.88 5.86
C THR A 506 36.68 -9.56 5.10
N THR A 507 35.82 -8.61 5.45
CA THR A 507 35.80 -7.29 4.80
C THR A 507 35.49 -6.17 5.77
N GLN A 508 36.09 -4.98 5.52
CA GLN A 508 35.76 -3.70 6.15
C GLN A 508 34.85 -2.83 5.27
N ASN A 509 34.68 -3.24 4.02
CA ASN A 509 33.81 -2.51 3.10
C ASN A 509 32.35 -2.85 3.37
N SER A 510 31.55 -1.84 3.71
CA SER A 510 30.09 -1.98 3.87
C SER A 510 29.44 -2.22 2.52
N GLY A 511 28.56 -3.24 2.45
CA GLY A 511 27.74 -3.49 1.27
C GLY A 511 26.56 -2.55 1.20
N GLU A 512 26.02 -2.36 0.00
CA GLU A 512 24.76 -1.65 -0.20
C GLU A 512 23.63 -2.31 0.59
N GLY A 513 22.89 -1.50 1.35
CA GLY A 513 21.78 -2.00 2.16
C GLY A 513 21.10 -0.91 2.97
N GLY A 514 19.80 -1.07 3.27
CA GLY A 514 19.05 -0.08 4.05
C GLY A 514 19.02 1.33 3.44
N GLY A 515 19.21 1.44 2.12
CA GLY A 515 19.29 2.72 1.40
C GLY A 515 20.69 3.36 1.40
N GLN A 516 21.68 2.81 2.14
CA GLN A 516 23.05 3.28 2.08
C GLN A 516 23.79 2.61 0.91
N VAL A 517 24.51 3.40 0.10
CA VAL A 517 25.39 2.91 -0.97
C VAL A 517 26.55 2.10 -0.41
N GLY A 518 27.05 1.12 -1.18
CA GLY A 518 28.21 0.35 -0.84
C GLY A 518 29.50 1.20 -0.86
N ASP A 519 30.48 0.82 -0.05
CA ASP A 519 31.74 1.52 0.05
C ASP A 519 32.58 1.47 -1.24
N ARG A 520 33.47 2.41 -1.37
CA ARG A 520 34.58 2.43 -2.31
C ARG A 520 35.89 2.14 -1.58
N GLY A 521 36.86 1.62 -2.33
CA GLY A 521 38.11 1.29 -1.70
C GLY A 521 39.14 0.69 -2.66
N VAL A 522 40.11 -0.02 -2.09
CA VAL A 522 41.19 -0.66 -2.85
C VAL A 522 41.52 -2.02 -2.22
N LEU A 523 41.70 -3.07 -3.04
CA LEU A 523 42.43 -4.28 -2.61
C LEU A 523 43.86 -4.16 -3.08
N ALA A 524 44.81 -4.19 -2.15
CA ALA A 524 46.24 -3.97 -2.42
C ALA A 524 47.06 -5.22 -2.08
N GLY A 525 47.94 -5.63 -2.98
CA GLY A 525 49.00 -6.63 -2.78
C GLY A 525 50.39 -6.02 -3.01
N SER A 526 51.42 -6.86 -3.04
CA SER A 526 52.80 -6.37 -3.23
C SER A 526 53.04 -5.64 -4.55
N ASP A 527 52.38 -6.07 -5.63
CA ASP A 527 52.37 -5.41 -6.94
C ASP A 527 50.95 -5.39 -7.57
N LEU A 528 49.94 -5.52 -6.73
CA LEU A 528 48.52 -5.57 -7.11
C LEU A 528 47.79 -4.34 -6.60
N ILE A 529 46.96 -3.76 -7.44
CA ILE A 529 45.93 -2.75 -7.07
C ILE A 529 44.63 -3.09 -7.80
N VAL A 530 43.60 -3.36 -7.04
CA VAL A 530 42.20 -3.47 -7.54
C VAL A 530 41.43 -2.31 -6.99
N ARG A 531 40.89 -1.42 -7.85
CA ARG A 531 40.02 -0.34 -7.47
C ARG A 531 38.61 -0.90 -7.25
N ILE A 532 38.05 -0.75 -6.06
CA ILE A 532 36.67 -1.11 -5.75
C ILE A 532 35.79 0.12 -5.93
N GLU A 533 34.81 -0.02 -6.80
CA GLU A 533 33.87 1.05 -7.18
C GLU A 533 32.56 0.95 -6.39
N SER A 534 32.16 -0.28 -6.04
CA SER A 534 30.97 -0.53 -5.21
C SER A 534 31.08 -1.87 -4.50
N VAL A 535 30.31 -2.03 -3.41
CA VAL A 535 30.16 -3.30 -2.69
C VAL A 535 28.67 -3.57 -2.52
N SER A 536 28.23 -4.75 -2.95
CA SER A 536 26.87 -5.24 -2.75
C SER A 536 26.86 -6.39 -1.75
N ARG A 537 25.68 -6.71 -1.22
CA ARG A 537 25.47 -7.85 -0.34
C ARG A 537 24.46 -8.80 -0.99
N SER A 538 24.86 -10.05 -1.23
CA SER A 538 23.98 -11.13 -1.64
C SER A 538 23.93 -12.18 -0.52
N ARG A 539 22.78 -12.34 0.12
CA ARG A 539 22.64 -13.10 1.38
C ARG A 539 23.61 -12.58 2.46
N ASP A 540 24.53 -13.42 2.95
CA ASP A 540 25.55 -13.05 3.93
C ASP A 540 26.95 -12.93 3.32
N VAL A 541 27.05 -12.79 2.00
CA VAL A 541 28.31 -12.62 1.25
C VAL A 541 28.43 -11.21 0.71
N PHE A 542 29.59 -10.57 0.90
CA PHE A 542 29.90 -9.24 0.38
C PHE A 542 30.68 -9.37 -0.94
N VAL A 543 30.16 -8.75 -1.99
CA VAL A 543 30.69 -8.78 -3.35
C VAL A 543 31.30 -7.42 -3.68
N HIS A 544 32.62 -7.39 -3.87
CA HIS A 544 33.40 -6.18 -4.18
C HIS A 544 33.54 -6.05 -5.70
N ALA A 545 32.81 -5.14 -6.32
CA ALA A 545 32.86 -4.86 -7.75
C ALA A 545 33.87 -3.75 -8.08
N GLY A 546 34.68 -3.97 -9.08
CA GLY A 546 35.72 -2.98 -9.47
C GLY A 546 36.57 -3.39 -10.65
N ARG A 547 37.79 -2.85 -10.73
CA ARG A 547 38.71 -3.10 -11.85
C ARG A 547 40.13 -3.29 -11.32
N VAL A 548 40.84 -4.24 -11.93
CA VAL A 548 42.27 -4.41 -11.68
C VAL A 548 43.03 -3.27 -12.39
N GLU A 549 43.63 -2.36 -11.59
CA GLU A 549 44.41 -1.24 -12.13
C GLU A 549 45.88 -1.68 -12.44
N ARG A 550 46.41 -2.59 -11.59
CA ARG A 550 47.81 -3.06 -11.74
C ARG A 550 47.96 -4.48 -11.17
N GLY A 551 48.83 -5.27 -11.78
CA GLY A 551 49.16 -6.62 -11.34
C GLY A 551 48.20 -7.70 -11.79
N GLU A 552 48.27 -8.82 -11.10
CA GLU A 552 47.39 -9.97 -11.30
C GLU A 552 46.82 -10.42 -9.93
N LEU A 553 45.51 -10.65 -9.88
CA LEU A 553 44.80 -11.18 -8.72
C LEU A 553 44.47 -12.64 -8.93
N ALA A 554 44.73 -13.50 -7.97
CA ALA A 554 44.40 -14.90 -8.03
C ALA A 554 43.51 -15.35 -6.86
N LEU A 555 42.73 -16.40 -7.09
CA LEU A 555 41.98 -17.08 -6.05
C LEU A 555 42.90 -17.58 -4.93
N GLY A 556 42.59 -17.34 -3.68
CA GLY A 556 43.40 -17.68 -2.52
C GLY A 556 44.48 -16.63 -2.16
N ASP A 557 44.60 -15.56 -2.95
CA ASP A 557 45.55 -14.47 -2.62
C ASP A 557 45.13 -13.76 -1.32
N THR A 558 46.15 -13.35 -0.55
CA THR A 558 45.95 -12.45 0.57
C THR A 558 46.11 -11.01 0.11
N VAL A 559 45.08 -10.23 0.19
CA VAL A 559 45.04 -8.83 -0.18
C VAL A 559 44.74 -7.95 1.03
N LYS A 560 45.26 -6.72 1.06
CA LYS A 560 44.86 -5.73 2.03
C LYS A 560 43.65 -4.99 1.49
N ALA A 561 42.46 -5.27 2.06
CA ALA A 561 41.24 -4.51 1.77
C ALA A 561 41.28 -3.17 2.52
N GLN A 562 41.14 -2.06 1.82
CA GLN A 562 41.20 -0.70 2.37
C GLN A 562 40.01 0.10 1.91
N VAL A 563 39.21 0.62 2.86
CA VAL A 563 38.05 1.49 2.59
C VAL A 563 38.51 2.89 2.26
N ASP A 564 37.87 3.54 1.27
CA ASP A 564 38.05 4.98 1.06
C ASP A 564 37.46 5.76 2.24
N ARG A 565 38.33 6.21 3.12
CA ARG A 565 37.96 6.92 4.35
C ARG A 565 37.13 8.19 4.09
N ALA A 566 37.40 8.90 3.00
CA ALA A 566 36.71 10.14 2.68
C ALA A 566 35.25 9.84 2.25
N CYS A 567 35.06 8.83 1.40
CA CYS A 567 33.74 8.37 1.00
C CYS A 567 32.94 7.81 2.21
N ARG A 568 33.56 6.93 3.02
CA ARG A 568 32.92 6.36 4.22
C ARG A 568 32.45 7.44 5.19
N ARG A 569 33.29 8.44 5.51
CA ARG A 569 32.90 9.52 6.43
C ARG A 569 31.71 10.33 5.92
N ARG A 570 31.66 10.59 4.60
CA ARG A 570 30.53 11.29 3.98
C ARG A 570 29.25 10.44 4.03
N ALA A 571 29.34 9.15 3.75
CA ALA A 571 28.21 8.24 3.90
C ALA A 571 27.70 8.16 5.35
N GLN A 572 28.61 8.04 6.33
CA GLN A 572 28.27 8.04 7.77
C GLN A 572 27.56 9.33 8.18
N ALA A 573 28.05 10.50 7.73
CA ALA A 573 27.44 11.79 8.03
C ALA A 573 26.04 11.91 7.43
N ASN A 574 25.86 11.53 6.15
CA ASN A 574 24.56 11.53 5.50
C ASN A 574 23.60 10.52 6.14
N HIS A 575 24.06 9.33 6.55
CA HIS A 575 23.22 8.33 7.18
C HIS A 575 22.71 8.80 8.55
N THR A 576 23.61 9.28 9.41
CA THR A 576 23.19 9.82 10.71
C THR A 576 22.27 11.03 10.53
N ALA A 577 22.56 11.92 9.58
CA ALA A 577 21.71 13.05 9.25
C ALA A 577 20.30 12.61 8.78
N THR A 578 20.16 11.44 8.14
CA THR A 578 18.87 10.88 7.74
C THR A 578 18.02 10.49 8.96
N HIS A 579 18.63 9.88 9.99
CA HIS A 579 17.94 9.59 11.27
C HIS A 579 17.50 10.87 11.99
N LEU A 580 18.40 11.88 12.04
CA LEU A 580 18.04 13.18 12.62
C LEU A 580 16.92 13.86 11.83
N LEU A 581 16.90 13.73 10.50
CA LEU A 581 15.87 14.29 9.64
C LEU A 581 14.50 13.64 9.93
N GLN A 582 14.44 12.31 10.06
CA GLN A 582 13.22 11.62 10.45
C GLN A 582 12.70 12.08 11.81
N ALA A 583 13.58 12.20 12.81
CA ALA A 583 13.22 12.68 14.15
C ALA A 583 12.71 14.12 14.12
N ALA A 584 13.38 15.01 13.38
CA ALA A 584 12.99 16.42 13.25
C ALA A 584 11.64 16.57 12.52
N LEU A 585 11.40 15.79 11.46
CA LEU A 585 10.13 15.79 10.75
C LEU A 585 8.98 15.32 11.64
N LYS A 586 9.19 14.28 12.47
CA LYS A 586 8.20 13.83 13.46
C LYS A 586 7.88 14.91 14.50
N GLN A 587 8.86 15.68 14.90
CA GLN A 587 8.68 16.73 15.91
C GLN A 587 8.05 18.00 15.36
N VAL A 588 8.40 18.42 14.14
CA VAL A 588 8.01 19.73 13.55
C VAL A 588 6.77 19.61 12.67
N VAL A 589 6.61 18.50 11.95
CA VAL A 589 5.57 18.36 10.91
C VAL A 589 4.44 17.45 11.38
N ASP A 590 4.71 16.18 11.67
CA ASP A 590 3.69 15.21 12.11
C ASP A 590 4.36 14.00 12.83
N PRO A 591 3.96 13.71 14.08
CA PRO A 591 4.49 12.55 14.82
C PRO A 591 4.28 11.19 14.12
N GLY A 592 3.30 11.09 13.22
CA GLY A 592 2.98 9.90 12.43
C GLY A 592 3.90 9.67 11.21
N ILE A 593 4.85 10.55 10.95
CA ILE A 593 5.77 10.39 9.82
C ILE A 593 6.58 9.10 9.94
N GLY A 594 6.50 8.27 8.90
CA GLY A 594 7.30 7.07 8.73
C GLY A 594 8.03 7.08 7.40
N GLN A 595 9.19 6.42 7.37
CA GLN A 595 9.98 6.27 6.15
C GLN A 595 9.22 5.45 5.11
N ALA A 596 9.21 5.93 3.86
CA ALA A 596 8.73 5.21 2.67
C ALA A 596 9.89 4.73 1.79
N GLY A 597 11.06 5.36 1.91
CA GLY A 597 12.29 5.00 1.23
C GLY A 597 13.43 5.95 1.59
N SER A 598 14.67 5.54 1.35
CA SER A 598 15.84 6.39 1.55
C SER A 598 16.93 6.08 0.52
N LEU A 599 17.79 7.06 0.30
CA LEU A 599 19.08 6.90 -0.37
C LEU A 599 20.11 7.70 0.41
N VAL A 600 21.16 7.03 0.84
CA VAL A 600 22.31 7.64 1.53
C VAL A 600 23.53 7.44 0.66
N ASP A 601 23.92 8.49 -0.04
CA ASP A 601 25.08 8.54 -0.91
C ASP A 601 26.21 9.35 -0.23
N PHE A 602 27.37 9.42 -0.86
CA PHE A 602 28.53 10.17 -0.36
C PHE A 602 28.30 11.68 -0.34
N ASP A 603 27.58 12.22 -1.31
CA ASP A 603 27.43 13.67 -1.51
C ASP A 603 26.01 14.19 -1.23
N ARG A 604 25.06 13.31 -1.03
CA ARG A 604 23.66 13.66 -0.77
C ARG A 604 22.93 12.57 -0.02
N LEU A 605 21.81 12.95 0.57
CA LEU A 605 20.81 12.01 1.05
C LEU A 605 19.44 12.33 0.46
N ARG A 606 18.61 11.33 0.36
CA ARG A 606 17.21 11.42 -0.03
C ARG A 606 16.37 10.66 0.99
N PHE A 607 15.32 11.30 1.46
CA PHE A 607 14.39 10.71 2.41
C PHE A 607 12.96 10.82 1.89
N ASP A 608 12.36 9.70 1.56
CA ASP A 608 10.97 9.58 1.15
C ASP A 608 10.13 9.18 2.36
N PHE A 609 9.06 9.89 2.65
CA PHE A 609 8.29 9.71 3.88
C PHE A 609 6.79 9.90 3.65
N HIS A 610 6.00 9.22 4.46
CA HIS A 610 4.56 9.37 4.44
C HIS A 610 4.17 10.72 5.04
N CYS A 611 3.69 11.62 4.19
CA CYS A 611 3.14 12.91 4.60
C CYS A 611 2.10 13.37 3.56
N PRO A 612 0.87 13.66 3.95
CA PRO A 612 -0.20 14.00 3.01
C PRO A 612 -0.10 15.42 2.46
N THR A 613 0.56 16.30 3.20
CA THR A 613 0.70 17.72 2.84
C THR A 613 2.15 18.08 2.50
N ALA A 614 2.35 19.13 1.70
CA ALA A 614 3.68 19.67 1.46
C ALA A 614 4.28 20.24 2.75
N VAL A 615 5.57 19.99 2.97
CA VAL A 615 6.30 20.65 4.06
C VAL A 615 6.50 22.11 3.68
N THR A 616 6.05 23.03 4.51
CA THR A 616 6.17 24.46 4.23
C THR A 616 7.62 24.94 4.34
N ALA A 617 7.92 26.08 3.72
CA ALA A 617 9.25 26.69 3.82
C ALA A 617 9.66 26.95 5.28
N ASP A 618 8.71 27.41 6.13
CA ASP A 618 8.95 27.65 7.55
C ASP A 618 9.21 26.34 8.31
N GLN A 619 8.46 25.27 8.03
CA GLN A 619 8.70 23.94 8.61
C GLN A 619 10.06 23.39 8.18
N SER A 620 10.40 23.52 6.90
CA SER A 620 11.71 23.10 6.39
C SER A 620 12.85 23.83 7.11
N GLN A 621 12.72 25.13 7.33
CA GLN A 621 13.69 25.93 8.08
C GLN A 621 13.78 25.52 9.55
N GLN A 622 12.63 25.20 10.20
CA GLN A 622 12.61 24.70 11.57
C GLN A 622 13.30 23.36 11.69
N VAL A 623 13.04 22.43 10.75
CA VAL A 623 13.70 21.11 10.66
C VAL A 623 15.21 21.27 10.52
N GLU A 624 15.69 22.12 9.59
CA GLU A 624 17.12 22.42 9.44
C GLU A 624 17.74 22.98 10.72
N THR A 625 17.07 23.93 11.36
CA THR A 625 17.54 24.57 12.59
C THR A 625 17.67 23.55 13.71
N LEU A 626 16.68 22.65 13.85
CA LEU A 626 16.66 21.62 14.87
C LEU A 626 17.79 20.61 14.66
N ILE A 627 17.98 20.13 13.43
CA ILE A 627 19.06 19.18 13.10
C ILE A 627 20.44 19.80 13.36
N ASN A 628 20.68 21.03 12.89
CA ASN A 628 21.94 21.71 13.15
C ASN A 628 22.14 22.04 14.65
N GLY A 629 21.04 22.21 15.43
CA GLY A 629 21.08 22.27 16.86
C GLY A 629 21.66 20.99 17.48
N TRP A 630 21.12 19.82 17.16
CA TRP A 630 21.60 18.52 17.63
C TRP A 630 23.02 18.20 17.15
N ILE A 631 23.42 18.65 15.96
CA ILE A 631 24.81 18.56 15.51
C ILE A 631 25.74 19.37 16.43
N ASN A 632 25.35 20.60 16.78
CA ASN A 632 26.14 21.47 17.66
C ASN A 632 26.16 20.99 19.13
N GLU A 633 25.12 20.30 19.59
CA GLU A 633 25.06 19.69 20.92
C GLU A 633 26.01 18.49 21.07
N ALA A 634 26.55 17.97 19.97
CA ALA A 634 27.56 16.92 19.94
C ALA A 634 27.15 15.64 20.69
N HIS A 635 25.98 15.10 20.40
CA HIS A 635 25.50 13.84 20.99
C HIS A 635 26.37 12.66 20.60
N ALA A 636 26.85 11.89 21.56
CA ALA A 636 27.55 10.63 21.30
C ALA A 636 26.53 9.54 20.96
N LEU A 637 26.72 8.86 19.83
CA LEU A 637 25.85 7.75 19.43
C LEU A 637 26.14 6.51 20.28
N GLN A 638 25.10 5.80 20.68
CA GLN A 638 25.15 4.52 21.36
C GLN A 638 24.71 3.43 20.38
N VAL A 639 25.56 2.43 20.19
CA VAL A 639 25.26 1.30 19.31
C VAL A 639 25.30 0.03 20.13
N GLN A 640 24.20 -0.74 20.11
CA GLN A 640 24.04 -1.97 20.88
C GLN A 640 23.36 -3.05 20.03
N GLU A 641 23.74 -4.31 20.27
CA GLU A 641 23.01 -5.47 19.77
C GLU A 641 22.12 -6.01 20.88
N MET A 642 20.85 -6.25 20.55
CA MET A 642 19.87 -6.77 21.52
C MET A 642 18.78 -7.58 20.82
N ALA A 643 18.00 -8.35 21.59
CA ALA A 643 16.84 -9.05 21.05
C ALA A 643 15.81 -8.05 20.51
N ILE A 644 15.18 -8.39 19.38
CA ILE A 644 14.20 -7.51 18.68
C ILE A 644 13.07 -7.04 19.59
N ASP A 645 12.58 -7.91 20.48
CA ASP A 645 11.51 -7.57 21.44
C ASP A 645 11.99 -6.57 22.48
N GLN A 646 13.23 -6.66 22.92
CA GLN A 646 13.84 -5.68 23.83
C GLN A 646 14.02 -4.32 23.14
N ALA A 647 14.46 -4.32 21.88
CA ALA A 647 14.61 -3.10 21.09
C ALA A 647 13.27 -2.39 20.90
N LYS A 648 12.21 -3.12 20.55
CA LYS A 648 10.85 -2.58 20.44
C LYS A 648 10.32 -2.05 21.77
N ALA A 649 10.55 -2.77 22.87
CA ALA A 649 10.14 -2.35 24.22
C ALA A 649 10.89 -1.08 24.67
N ALA A 650 12.14 -0.89 24.24
CA ALA A 650 12.92 0.34 24.48
C ALA A 650 12.47 1.52 23.60
N GLY A 651 11.57 1.31 22.63
CA GLY A 651 11.04 2.35 21.74
C GLY A 651 11.80 2.52 20.42
N ALA A 652 12.65 1.54 20.05
CA ALA A 652 13.37 1.60 18.79
C ALA A 652 12.40 1.53 17.59
N VAL A 653 12.58 2.44 16.65
CA VAL A 653 11.81 2.50 15.41
C VAL A 653 12.30 1.41 14.46
N ALA A 654 11.39 0.52 14.04
CA ALA A 654 11.62 -0.49 13.02
C ALA A 654 11.00 -0.05 11.69
N MET A 655 11.66 -0.29 10.57
CA MET A 655 11.08 -0.03 9.26
C MET A 655 9.97 -1.04 8.96
N PHE A 656 8.85 -0.56 8.45
CA PHE A 656 7.70 -1.40 8.12
C PHE A 656 8.04 -2.30 6.91
N GLY A 657 7.87 -3.62 7.07
CA GLY A 657 8.01 -4.59 5.98
C GLY A 657 9.40 -5.23 5.85
N GLU A 658 10.38 -4.85 6.65
CA GLU A 658 11.66 -5.55 6.70
C GLU A 658 11.60 -6.77 7.65
N LYS A 659 12.28 -7.86 7.24
CA LYS A 659 12.49 -9.02 8.09
C LYS A 659 13.75 -8.78 8.91
N TYR A 660 13.59 -8.71 10.21
CA TYR A 660 14.69 -8.59 11.16
C TYR A 660 15.06 -9.97 11.74
N ALA A 661 16.33 -10.17 12.03
CA ALA A 661 16.79 -11.33 12.81
C ALA A 661 16.34 -11.22 14.26
N ASP A 662 16.47 -12.32 15.04
CA ASP A 662 16.14 -12.36 16.47
C ASP A 662 16.99 -11.38 17.30
N VAL A 663 18.23 -11.12 16.85
CA VAL A 663 19.16 -10.11 17.41
C VAL A 663 19.33 -9.01 16.37
N VAL A 664 19.13 -7.77 16.79
CA VAL A 664 19.16 -6.57 15.95
C VAL A 664 20.13 -5.54 16.47
N ARG A 665 20.76 -4.80 15.55
CA ARG A 665 21.62 -3.67 15.88
C ARG A 665 20.77 -2.41 16.00
N VAL A 666 20.85 -1.77 17.17
CA VAL A 666 20.15 -0.53 17.53
C VAL A 666 21.16 0.62 17.50
N VAL A 667 20.83 1.68 16.80
CA VAL A 667 21.57 2.95 16.77
C VAL A 667 20.74 4.00 17.51
N ASP A 668 21.27 4.48 18.64
CA ASP A 668 20.61 5.45 19.52
C ASP A 668 21.38 6.76 19.55
N VAL A 669 20.68 7.85 19.22
CA VAL A 669 21.09 9.22 19.50
C VAL A 669 20.29 9.66 20.71
N PRO A 670 20.86 9.62 21.94
CA PRO A 670 20.11 9.78 23.18
C PRO A 670 19.25 11.03 23.23
N GLY A 671 17.95 10.85 23.46
CA GLY A 671 16.97 11.94 23.51
C GLY A 671 16.50 12.47 22.15
N VAL A 672 16.99 11.92 21.04
CA VAL A 672 16.65 12.37 19.68
C VAL A 672 16.03 11.25 18.84
N SER A 673 16.76 10.14 18.63
CA SER A 673 16.32 9.05 17.74
C SER A 673 16.89 7.72 18.20
N MET A 674 16.10 6.66 18.15
CA MET A 674 16.53 5.28 18.36
C MET A 674 15.96 4.39 17.25
N GLU A 675 16.81 3.76 16.45
CA GLU A 675 16.38 3.03 15.23
C GLU A 675 17.10 1.71 15.06
N LEU A 676 16.42 0.70 14.46
CA LEU A 676 17.04 -0.54 14.02
C LEU A 676 17.83 -0.26 12.74
N CYS A 677 19.15 -0.30 12.78
CA CYS A 677 19.96 0.07 11.62
C CYS A 677 21.28 -0.70 11.54
N GLY A 678 21.51 -1.38 10.38
CA GLY A 678 22.75 -2.06 10.03
C GLY A 678 23.76 -1.20 9.27
N GLY A 679 23.47 0.07 9.02
CA GLY A 679 24.36 0.98 8.30
C GLY A 679 25.53 1.54 9.12
N THR A 680 26.40 2.28 8.46
CA THR A 680 27.55 2.94 9.14
C THR A 680 27.17 4.34 9.58
N HIS A 681 27.57 4.73 10.78
CA HIS A 681 27.22 6.01 11.40
C HIS A 681 28.47 6.74 11.93
N VAL A 682 28.35 8.04 12.19
CA VAL A 682 29.35 8.81 12.91
C VAL A 682 29.36 8.39 14.40
N ALA A 683 30.46 8.58 15.11
CA ALA A 683 30.51 8.33 16.53
C ALA A 683 29.86 9.45 17.36
N ASN A 684 29.83 10.65 16.81
CA ASN A 684 29.25 11.83 17.44
C ASN A 684 28.57 12.72 16.38
N THR A 685 27.40 13.29 16.71
CA THR A 685 26.66 14.14 15.75
C THR A 685 27.47 15.33 15.23
N ALA A 686 28.42 15.86 16.01
CA ALA A 686 29.30 16.93 15.56
C ALA A 686 30.14 16.55 14.33
N GLU A 687 30.41 15.27 14.08
CA GLU A 687 31.16 14.80 12.91
C GLU A 687 30.38 14.95 11.59
N ILE A 688 29.06 15.18 11.64
CA ILE A 688 28.24 15.53 10.50
C ILE A 688 28.66 16.90 9.93
N GLY A 689 28.99 17.86 10.81
CA GLY A 689 29.39 19.23 10.46
C GLY A 689 28.16 20.14 10.27
N LEU A 690 27.62 20.20 9.05
CA LEU A 690 26.43 20.98 8.72
C LEU A 690 25.44 20.12 7.95
N PHE A 691 24.15 20.52 8.05
CA PHE A 691 23.05 19.91 7.30
C PHE A 691 22.24 20.98 6.56
N LYS A 692 21.83 20.70 5.31
CA LYS A 692 21.02 21.59 4.50
C LYS A 692 20.01 20.82 3.65
N ILE A 693 18.73 21.22 3.73
CA ILE A 693 17.70 20.75 2.79
C ILE A 693 17.89 21.49 1.45
N VAL A 694 17.97 20.72 0.36
CA VAL A 694 18.15 21.24 -1.00
C VAL A 694 16.83 21.38 -1.72
N ALA A 695 15.94 20.37 -1.57
CA ALA A 695 14.65 20.34 -2.22
C ALA A 695 13.63 19.57 -1.37
N GLU A 696 12.35 19.95 -1.53
CA GLU A 696 11.19 19.21 -1.05
C GLU A 696 10.20 19.06 -2.20
N SER A 697 9.67 17.85 -2.43
CA SER A 697 8.76 17.56 -3.53
C SER A 697 7.81 16.40 -3.23
N GLY A 698 6.71 16.32 -3.98
CA GLY A 698 5.84 15.14 -3.98
C GLY A 698 6.37 14.08 -4.95
N VAL A 699 6.42 12.82 -4.50
CA VAL A 699 6.84 11.68 -5.33
C VAL A 699 5.64 10.84 -5.75
N ALA A 700 4.73 10.65 -4.82
CA ALA A 700 3.48 9.92 -5.02
C ALA A 700 2.40 10.50 -4.09
N ALA A 701 1.17 10.06 -4.29
CA ALA A 701 0.09 10.50 -3.42
C ALA A 701 0.34 10.07 -1.96
N GLY A 702 0.54 11.07 -1.07
CA GLY A 702 0.84 10.84 0.35
C GLY A 702 2.31 10.53 0.65
N ILE A 703 3.19 10.57 -0.35
CA ILE A 703 4.63 10.42 -0.16
C ILE A 703 5.34 11.70 -0.58
N ARG A 704 6.07 12.26 0.34
CA ARG A 704 6.92 13.44 0.14
C ARG A 704 8.38 13.01 0.11
N ARG A 705 9.19 13.78 -0.58
CA ARG A 705 10.63 13.59 -0.70
C ARG A 705 11.37 14.82 -0.22
N ILE A 706 12.33 14.63 0.66
CA ILE A 706 13.35 15.63 0.96
C ILE A 706 14.68 15.15 0.38
N GLU A 707 15.34 16.03 -0.37
CA GLU A 707 16.72 15.89 -0.76
C GLU A 707 17.55 16.86 0.09
N ALA A 708 18.63 16.35 0.67
CA ALA A 708 19.49 17.14 1.55
C ALA A 708 20.97 16.76 1.37
N VAL A 709 21.83 17.61 1.87
CA VAL A 709 23.29 17.43 1.88
C VAL A 709 23.81 17.63 3.30
N ALA A 710 24.88 16.87 3.64
CA ALA A 710 25.56 17.01 4.93
C ALA A 710 27.08 17.16 4.75
N GLY A 711 27.74 17.70 5.75
CA GLY A 711 29.19 17.84 5.80
C GLY A 711 29.78 18.78 4.72
N PRO A 712 30.88 18.37 4.06
CA PRO A 712 31.55 19.20 3.05
C PRO A 712 30.66 19.58 1.84
N ALA A 713 29.66 18.75 1.50
CA ALA A 713 28.74 19.00 0.42
C ALA A 713 27.87 20.24 0.68
N VAL A 714 27.58 20.58 1.94
CA VAL A 714 26.88 21.82 2.32
C VAL A 714 27.66 23.04 1.91
N LEU A 715 28.98 23.06 2.18
CA LEU A 715 29.84 24.18 1.81
C LEU A 715 29.92 24.33 0.28
N ALA A 716 30.05 23.24 -0.44
CA ALA A 716 30.05 23.26 -1.91
C ALA A 716 28.75 23.86 -2.46
N TYR A 717 27.60 23.38 -1.94
CA TYR A 717 26.26 23.88 -2.30
C TYR A 717 26.11 25.39 -2.03
N LEU A 718 26.52 25.86 -0.84
CA LEU A 718 26.44 27.28 -0.47
C LEU A 718 27.37 28.15 -1.34
N ASN A 719 28.59 27.70 -1.63
CA ASN A 719 29.53 28.43 -2.50
C ASN A 719 29.00 28.56 -3.93
N GLU A 720 28.34 27.54 -4.46
CA GLU A 720 27.69 27.61 -5.78
C GLU A 720 26.60 28.69 -5.81
N ARG A 721 25.74 28.74 -4.76
CA ARG A 721 24.71 29.76 -4.65
C ARG A 721 25.26 31.17 -4.45
N ASP A 722 26.32 31.31 -3.64
CA ASP A 722 27.00 32.59 -3.45
C ASP A 722 27.62 33.08 -4.76
N ALA A 723 28.21 32.20 -5.56
CA ALA A 723 28.76 32.55 -6.87
C ALA A 723 27.67 33.08 -7.83
N VAL A 724 26.48 32.43 -7.85
CA VAL A 724 25.36 32.93 -8.66
C VAL A 724 24.88 34.29 -8.18
N VAL A 725 24.77 34.51 -6.87
CA VAL A 725 24.38 35.81 -6.29
C VAL A 725 25.39 36.90 -6.65
N LYS A 726 26.69 36.61 -6.57
CA LYS A 726 27.74 37.52 -7.00
C LYS A 726 27.64 37.88 -8.47
N GLN A 727 27.46 36.88 -9.35
CA GLN A 727 27.31 37.12 -10.79
C GLN A 727 26.11 37.99 -11.11
N LEU A 728 24.97 37.77 -10.40
CA LEU A 728 23.80 38.61 -10.57
C LEU A 728 24.04 40.04 -10.05
N GLY A 729 24.69 40.19 -8.89
CA GLY A 729 25.11 41.48 -8.34
C GLY A 729 25.98 42.28 -9.31
N ASP A 730 26.98 41.66 -9.90
CA ASP A 730 27.87 42.27 -10.91
C ASP A 730 27.07 42.66 -12.16
N ARG A 731 26.20 41.79 -12.66
CA ARG A 731 25.43 42.03 -13.89
C ARG A 731 24.42 43.17 -13.70
N PHE A 732 23.73 43.23 -12.57
CA PHE A 732 22.74 44.26 -12.27
C PHE A 732 23.32 45.48 -11.57
N LYS A 733 24.61 45.46 -11.20
CA LYS A 733 25.29 46.52 -10.41
C LYS A 733 24.52 46.81 -9.12
N ALA A 734 24.10 45.77 -8.43
CA ALA A 734 23.27 45.84 -7.23
C ALA A 734 23.90 45.00 -6.10
N GLN A 735 23.66 45.41 -4.86
CA GLN A 735 24.03 44.62 -3.70
C GLN A 735 23.12 43.37 -3.62
N PRO A 736 23.55 42.22 -3.00
CA PRO A 736 22.73 41.00 -2.89
C PRO A 736 21.30 41.24 -2.41
N ALA A 737 21.09 42.13 -1.41
CA ALA A 737 19.78 42.47 -0.89
C ALA A 737 18.88 43.23 -1.88
N GLU A 738 19.47 43.92 -2.88
CA GLU A 738 18.75 44.73 -3.84
C GLU A 738 18.44 44.02 -5.15
N ILE A 739 18.99 42.81 -5.37
CA ILE A 739 18.85 42.07 -6.63
C ILE A 739 17.39 41.73 -6.96
N VAL A 740 16.60 41.32 -5.94
CA VAL A 740 15.20 40.96 -6.12
C VAL A 740 14.37 42.18 -6.57
N ASP A 741 14.56 43.30 -5.92
CA ASP A 741 13.86 44.57 -6.28
C ASP A 741 14.29 45.05 -7.68
N ARG A 742 15.57 44.90 -8.03
CA ARG A 742 16.08 45.28 -9.36
C ARG A 742 15.49 44.42 -10.46
N VAL A 743 15.35 43.11 -10.23
CA VAL A 743 14.71 42.18 -11.18
C VAL A 743 13.22 42.52 -11.32
N ALA A 744 12.51 42.81 -10.23
CA ALA A 744 11.11 43.23 -10.27
C ALA A 744 10.93 44.55 -11.05
N ALA A 745 11.78 45.52 -10.80
CA ALA A 745 11.77 46.78 -11.56
C ALA A 745 11.99 46.56 -13.08
N LEU A 746 12.95 45.69 -13.45
CA LEU A 746 13.20 45.35 -14.86
C LEU A 746 12.01 44.63 -15.53
N GLN A 747 11.32 43.79 -14.78
CA GLN A 747 10.11 43.10 -15.31
C GLN A 747 8.97 44.10 -15.57
N GLU A 748 8.75 45.08 -14.69
CA GLU A 748 7.77 46.16 -14.90
C GLU A 748 8.16 47.08 -16.06
N GLU A 749 9.46 47.42 -16.17
CA GLU A 749 9.97 48.21 -17.27
C GLU A 749 9.80 47.50 -18.61
N LEU A 750 10.08 46.21 -18.68
CA LEU A 750 9.89 45.39 -19.86
C LEU A 750 8.42 45.34 -20.28
N LYS A 751 7.52 45.13 -19.30
CA LYS A 751 6.07 45.10 -19.54
C LYS A 751 5.56 46.49 -20.04
N ALA A 752 6.03 47.58 -19.44
CA ALA A 752 5.65 48.93 -19.85
C ALA A 752 6.18 49.22 -21.28
N THR A 753 7.41 48.85 -21.57
CA THR A 753 8.04 49.02 -22.89
C THR A 753 7.34 48.18 -23.95
N GLY A 754 6.96 46.92 -23.64
CA GLY A 754 6.19 46.05 -24.52
C GLY A 754 4.81 46.65 -24.85
N LYS A 755 4.12 47.21 -23.85
CA LYS A 755 2.86 47.91 -24.06
C LYS A 755 3.01 49.17 -24.90
N ALA A 756 4.06 49.98 -24.68
CA ALA A 756 4.34 51.17 -25.46
C ALA A 756 4.72 50.82 -26.91
N LEU A 757 5.47 49.74 -27.13
CA LEU A 757 5.80 49.26 -28.48
C LEU A 757 4.54 48.82 -29.21
N ALA A 758 3.67 48.03 -28.56
CA ALA A 758 2.39 47.60 -29.17
C ALA A 758 1.50 48.80 -29.55
N ALA A 759 1.39 49.80 -28.70
CA ALA A 759 0.67 51.03 -29.00
C ALA A 759 1.28 51.81 -30.19
N ALA A 760 2.60 51.98 -30.22
CA ALA A 760 3.27 52.63 -31.33
C ALA A 760 3.13 51.86 -32.68
N GLN A 761 3.15 50.53 -32.61
CA GLN A 761 2.91 49.67 -33.80
C GLN A 761 1.44 49.82 -34.28
N ALA A 762 0.49 49.89 -33.37
CA ALA A 762 -0.91 50.14 -33.74
C ALA A 762 -1.11 51.52 -34.42
N GLU A 763 -0.56 52.59 -33.82
CA GLU A 763 -0.59 53.93 -34.42
C GLU A 763 0.07 53.97 -35.79
N LEU A 764 1.21 53.28 -35.95
CA LEU A 764 1.89 53.18 -37.24
C LEU A 764 1.03 52.40 -38.29
N ALA A 765 0.35 51.37 -37.83
CA ALA A 765 -0.53 50.58 -38.72
C ALA A 765 -1.72 51.41 -39.18
N VAL A 766 -2.38 52.17 -38.29
CA VAL A 766 -3.47 53.11 -38.62
C VAL A 766 -2.99 54.17 -39.58
N ALA A 767 -1.85 54.82 -39.33
CA ALA A 767 -1.27 55.81 -40.22
C ALA A 767 -0.95 55.24 -41.65
N LYS A 768 -0.48 54.03 -41.73
CA LYS A 768 -0.30 53.33 -43.01
C LYS A 768 -1.63 53.04 -43.70
N ALA A 769 -2.67 52.64 -42.95
CA ALA A 769 -3.99 52.34 -43.46
C ALA A 769 -4.66 53.57 -44.07
N SER A 770 -4.59 54.71 -43.40
CA SER A 770 -5.10 56.00 -43.93
C SER A 770 -4.47 56.38 -45.26
N ALA A 771 -3.19 56.09 -45.47
CA ALA A 771 -2.52 56.29 -46.76
C ALA A 771 -2.99 55.33 -47.87
N LEU A 772 -3.52 54.16 -47.49
CA LEU A 772 -4.07 53.18 -48.45
C LEU A 772 -5.50 53.51 -48.89
N ALA A 773 -6.29 54.27 -48.12
CA ALA A 773 -7.60 54.71 -48.51
C ALA A 773 -7.63 55.44 -49.87
N ALA A 774 -6.56 56.17 -50.19
CA ALA A 774 -6.38 56.84 -51.46
C ALA A 774 -6.21 55.89 -52.68
N LYS A 775 -6.04 54.58 -52.47
CA LYS A 775 -5.93 53.56 -53.51
C LYS A 775 -7.23 52.79 -53.76
N ALA A 776 -8.30 53.14 -53.06
CA ALA A 776 -9.59 52.47 -53.24
C ALA A 776 -10.11 52.74 -54.64
N GLU A 777 -10.63 51.66 -55.33
CA GLU A 777 -11.16 51.71 -56.65
C GLU A 777 -12.69 51.72 -56.57
N ALA A 778 -13.34 52.58 -57.34
CA ALA A 778 -14.78 52.61 -57.43
C ALA A 778 -15.35 51.43 -58.28
N VAL A 779 -16.16 50.62 -57.65
CA VAL A 779 -16.83 49.49 -58.28
C VAL A 779 -18.35 49.62 -58.09
N GLY A 780 -19.00 50.26 -59.02
CA GLY A 780 -20.41 50.67 -58.94
C GLY A 780 -20.62 51.76 -57.90
N ASP A 781 -21.47 51.52 -56.92
CA ASP A 781 -21.78 52.44 -55.82
C ASP A 781 -20.89 52.23 -54.58
N PHE A 782 -19.87 51.37 -54.70
CA PHE A 782 -18.98 50.98 -53.59
C PHE A 782 -17.52 51.33 -53.89
N GLN A 783 -16.76 51.58 -52.87
CA GLN A 783 -15.27 51.67 -52.89
C GLN A 783 -14.70 50.32 -52.45
N LEU A 784 -13.83 49.72 -53.28
CA LEU A 784 -13.13 48.43 -52.95
C LEU A 784 -11.66 48.69 -52.78
N LEU A 785 -11.15 48.27 -51.64
CA LEU A 785 -9.72 48.26 -51.31
C LEU A 785 -9.29 46.81 -51.06
N VAL A 786 -8.31 46.30 -51.80
CA VAL A 786 -7.68 44.99 -51.60
C VAL A 786 -6.17 45.22 -51.55
N GLU A 787 -5.62 45.21 -50.37
CA GLU A 787 -4.19 45.42 -50.15
C GLU A 787 -3.66 44.53 -49.04
N ARG A 788 -2.37 44.20 -49.10
CA ARG A 788 -1.68 43.49 -48.05
C ARG A 788 -1.03 44.50 -47.09
N LEU A 789 -1.36 44.40 -45.81
CA LEU A 789 -0.74 45.20 -44.76
C LEU A 789 0.52 44.51 -44.25
N ASP A 790 1.70 44.96 -44.66
CA ASP A 790 2.98 44.48 -44.13
C ASP A 790 3.31 45.17 -42.79
N GLY A 791 3.72 44.38 -41.80
CA GLY A 791 4.12 44.87 -40.46
C GLY A 791 3.02 45.00 -39.43
N VAL A 792 1.85 44.33 -39.63
CA VAL A 792 0.81 44.09 -38.61
C VAL A 792 1.05 42.73 -38.01
N GLU A 793 1.67 42.68 -36.80
CA GLU A 793 2.06 41.43 -36.14
C GLU A 793 0.96 40.87 -35.22
N THR A 794 -0.08 41.64 -34.90
CA THR A 794 -1.18 41.22 -34.05
C THR A 794 -2.54 41.51 -34.68
N THR A 795 -3.50 40.61 -34.48
CA THR A 795 -4.89 40.77 -34.92
C THR A 795 -5.66 41.89 -34.19
N ASP A 796 -5.12 42.36 -33.06
CA ASP A 796 -5.77 43.34 -32.17
C ASP A 796 -5.84 44.75 -32.79
N ALA A 797 -4.93 45.07 -33.73
CA ALA A 797 -4.94 46.35 -34.46
C ALA A 797 -5.88 46.35 -35.68
N VAL A 798 -6.41 45.22 -36.09
CA VAL A 798 -7.24 45.10 -37.28
C VAL A 798 -8.58 45.87 -37.19
N PRO A 799 -9.31 45.83 -36.02
CA PRO A 799 -10.53 46.59 -35.88
C PRO A 799 -10.33 48.12 -36.05
N ASP A 800 -9.29 48.66 -35.43
CA ASP A 800 -8.97 50.08 -35.48
C ASP A 800 -8.58 50.52 -36.90
N ILE A 801 -7.81 49.68 -37.61
CA ILE A 801 -7.45 49.89 -39.01
C ILE A 801 -8.74 49.92 -39.91
N VAL A 802 -9.66 49.02 -39.68
CA VAL A 802 -10.92 48.92 -40.45
C VAL A 802 -11.78 50.15 -40.18
N VAL A 803 -11.88 50.64 -38.92
CA VAL A 803 -12.65 51.87 -38.59
C VAL A 803 -12.05 53.08 -39.26
N ASP A 804 -10.73 53.25 -39.19
CA ASP A 804 -10.04 54.42 -39.82
C ASP A 804 -10.17 54.42 -41.35
N LEU A 805 -10.12 53.25 -42.01
CA LEU A 805 -10.37 53.09 -43.46
C LEU A 805 -11.83 53.42 -43.81
N LEU A 806 -12.81 53.08 -42.98
CA LEU A 806 -14.21 53.38 -43.23
C LEU A 806 -14.54 54.86 -42.98
N GLU A 807 -13.85 55.56 -42.07
CA GLU A 807 -14.00 57.00 -41.86
C GLU A 807 -13.30 57.86 -42.91
N GLY A 808 -12.28 57.29 -43.58
CA GLY A 808 -11.50 57.96 -44.64
C GLY A 808 -12.03 57.78 -46.07
N CYS A 809 -12.96 56.88 -46.28
CA CYS A 809 -13.71 56.65 -47.53
C CYS A 809 -15.08 57.31 -47.49
#